data_7f8944da5bcabae5cb175a492bb63e53
#
_entry.id   7f8944da5bcabae5cb175a492bb63e53
#
_cell.length_a   1.000
_cell.length_b   1.000
_cell.length_c   1.000
_cell.angle_alpha   90.00
_cell.angle_beta   90.00
_cell.angle_gamma   90.00
#
_symmetry.space_group_name_H-M   'P 1'
#
loop_
_entity.id
_entity.type
_entity.pdbx_description
1 polymer ?
#
loop_
_entity_poly.entity_id
_entity_poly.type
_entity_poly.pdbx_seq_one_letter_code
_entity_poly.pdbx_strand_id
1 'polypeptide(L)'
;SGYVISLGQPVYIQGMFLGCEFPMTETEIDSNKNAHMRYFSGKTFEKLQEDNQLTTDGKYVTWQTVAGAARSTDMNVIQSDFYEYINSIATRSDFRTQYNSWYDNMMTINDDNIESAFKKMEKGFSESGVEPMDSYVVDDGWNNYNNSNTTSTVHDVARCGTTDNVTGFWEFNNKFPNGFRPASDLAESFGSGFGVWVGPRGGYNYNAAMGKIIEKAGFGAYNAVTDDIDVGDRRYVTKLTEFFLQMQDAYKVNYWKLDGFATKPCTNANHKHMTGGKNGMYYFSDTWEAWIDLFETLRTNAEKNGIDNLWFNLTCYVNPSPWYLQWANSIWIQNSQDIGRVQVGQNRQVDQLLSYRDGRYFDFVKEREFQFPLANIYNHDPIYGKTGTNLANQMTDDEFKTYLYMMGTRGTAFWELYYSPEMIDEGQKWDINAEYLEWAKKNYHILKNAKLIGTTPDKGNTYGYSCWDGEEGIISMRNPSASVKTLSFTLDRNVGAAESLKGKTLNRTTILDHKTTDAQTDYQTVKYGDVITVTLQPGEARIWSLSTAKDTKAPQLTLAKATADNTIELTFDERVTGTPAATVSGANVTKAEVSANQRKVMLTTSTLSAGSKVTVSVSGLKDLTGNAAAVNTEVVYQENQVVAKASAKTDLKNANDVTETTDEALAGKT
;
A
#
# COMPACT_ATOMS: atom_id res chain seq x y z
N SER A 1 -17.42 18.03 8.39
CA SER A 1 -17.19 18.81 9.59
C SER A 1 -15.69 19.00 9.78
N GLY A 2 -15.23 20.23 9.48
CA GLY A 2 -13.81 20.57 9.41
C GLY A 2 -13.00 20.34 10.69
N TYR A 3 -13.64 20.37 11.87
CA TYR A 3 -12.91 20.18 13.12
C TYR A 3 -12.37 18.76 13.32
N VAL A 4 -13.03 17.76 12.80
CA VAL A 4 -12.54 16.35 12.89
C VAL A 4 -11.29 16.16 12.04
N ILE A 5 -11.22 16.84 10.91
CA ILE A 5 -10.11 16.72 9.96
C ILE A 5 -8.83 17.42 10.48
N SER A 6 -8.98 18.51 11.22
CA SER A 6 -7.84 19.32 11.68
C SER A 6 -7.29 18.97 13.06
N LEU A 7 -7.95 18.06 13.79
CA LEU A 7 -7.50 17.66 15.14
C LEU A 7 -6.20 16.87 15.10
N GLY A 8 -5.43 16.94 16.20
CA GLY A 8 -4.22 16.16 16.40
C GLY A 8 -3.03 16.58 15.53
N GLN A 9 -3.04 17.80 14.99
CA GLN A 9 -1.91 18.34 14.25
C GLN A 9 -0.85 18.94 15.20
N PRO A 10 0.45 18.86 14.86
CA PRO A 10 1.49 19.57 15.60
C PRO A 10 1.43 21.06 15.37
N VAL A 11 2.10 21.83 16.23
CA VAL A 11 2.38 23.25 16.04
C VAL A 11 3.88 23.44 15.80
N TYR A 12 4.26 24.20 14.78
CA TYR A 12 5.64 24.57 14.49
C TYR A 12 5.87 26.05 14.83
N ILE A 13 6.79 26.32 15.75
CA ILE A 13 7.11 27.69 16.18
C ILE A 13 8.62 27.85 16.36
N GLN A 14 9.22 28.78 15.61
CA GLN A 14 10.60 29.26 15.83
C GLN A 14 11.67 28.14 16.01
N GLY A 15 11.62 27.12 15.17
CA GLY A 15 12.54 26.00 15.26
C GLY A 15 12.17 24.96 16.31
N MET A 16 10.90 24.94 16.71
CA MET A 16 10.34 23.93 17.62
C MET A 16 9.11 23.27 17.01
N PHE A 17 8.85 22.04 17.37
CA PHE A 17 7.57 21.38 17.19
C PHE A 17 6.95 21.06 18.56
N LEU A 18 5.62 21.24 18.66
CA LEU A 18 4.84 21.01 19.86
C LEU A 18 3.65 20.12 19.54
N GLY A 19 3.28 19.24 20.44
CA GLY A 19 2.09 18.40 20.29
C GLY A 19 1.67 17.71 21.58
N CYS A 20 0.43 17.25 21.61
CA CYS A 20 -0.05 16.29 22.57
C CYS A 20 -0.18 14.95 21.86
N GLU A 21 0.37 13.88 22.42
CA GLU A 21 0.50 12.57 21.78
C GLU A 21 -0.82 11.78 21.78
N PHE A 22 -1.89 12.47 21.47
CA PHE A 22 -3.23 11.92 21.36
C PHE A 22 -3.95 12.45 20.11
N PRO A 23 -4.59 11.60 19.30
CA PRO A 23 -5.13 12.00 17.99
C PRO A 23 -6.24 13.06 18.05
N MET A 24 -6.99 13.15 19.14
CA MET A 24 -8.15 14.04 19.30
C MET A 24 -7.85 15.25 20.16
N THR A 25 -6.68 15.84 20.00
CA THR A 25 -6.33 17.10 20.63
C THR A 25 -6.62 18.28 19.72
N GLU A 26 -7.08 19.37 20.30
CA GLU A 26 -7.17 20.67 19.62
C GLU A 26 -5.84 21.39 19.75
N THR A 27 -5.24 21.77 18.63
CA THR A 27 -4.07 22.65 18.61
C THR A 27 -4.43 23.96 17.90
N GLU A 28 -4.01 25.07 18.48
CA GLU A 28 -4.34 26.40 17.99
C GLU A 28 -3.19 27.37 18.26
N ILE A 29 -2.94 28.27 17.33
CA ILE A 29 -2.13 29.48 17.57
C ILE A 29 -3.07 30.66 17.61
N ASP A 30 -3.17 31.33 18.76
CA ASP A 30 -4.05 32.48 18.95
C ASP A 30 -3.51 33.76 18.27
N SER A 31 -4.30 34.82 18.29
CA SER A 31 -3.94 36.12 17.72
C SER A 31 -2.71 36.77 18.38
N ASN A 32 -2.37 36.38 19.60
CA ASN A 32 -1.19 36.81 20.34
C ASN A 32 0.02 35.90 20.10
N LYS A 33 -0.08 34.94 19.18
CA LYS A 33 0.95 33.93 18.83
C LYS A 33 1.27 32.96 19.96
N ASN A 34 0.34 32.74 20.89
CA ASN A 34 0.46 31.67 21.87
C ASN A 34 -0.03 30.35 21.27
N ALA A 35 0.70 29.28 21.51
CA ALA A 35 0.28 27.93 21.14
C ALA A 35 -0.58 27.35 22.28
N HIS A 36 -1.71 26.80 21.90
CA HIS A 36 -2.63 26.12 22.80
C HIS A 36 -2.81 24.68 22.34
N MET A 37 -2.64 23.76 23.26
CA MET A 37 -2.93 22.34 23.08
C MET A 37 -3.96 21.94 24.13
N ARG A 38 -5.11 21.41 23.68
CA ARG A 38 -6.22 21.07 24.57
C ARG A 38 -6.61 19.62 24.38
N TYR A 39 -6.51 18.86 25.47
CA TYR A 39 -7.09 17.54 25.59
C TYR A 39 -8.39 17.65 26.40
N PHE A 40 -9.44 17.02 25.89
CA PHE A 40 -10.79 17.09 26.46
C PHE A 40 -11.16 15.73 27.07
N SER A 41 -10.82 15.50 28.33
CA SER A 41 -11.13 14.22 29.00
C SER A 41 -12.62 14.00 29.24
N GLY A 42 -13.37 15.08 29.46
CA GLY A 42 -14.79 15.02 29.85
C GLY A 42 -15.06 14.45 31.25
N LYS A 43 -14.03 14.11 32.00
CA LYS A 43 -14.14 13.47 33.31
C LYS A 43 -13.96 14.48 34.42
N THR A 44 -14.80 14.39 35.46
CA THR A 44 -14.57 15.13 36.71
C THR A 44 -13.57 14.40 37.58
N PHE A 45 -13.00 15.11 38.57
CA PHE A 45 -12.07 14.51 39.50
C PHE A 45 -12.73 13.37 40.31
N GLU A 46 -13.97 13.56 40.71
CA GLU A 46 -14.78 12.56 41.43
C GLU A 46 -14.92 11.29 40.58
N LYS A 47 -15.21 11.45 39.27
CA LYS A 47 -15.35 10.31 38.36
C LYS A 47 -14.05 9.55 38.16
N LEU A 48 -12.93 10.28 38.03
CA LEU A 48 -11.59 9.68 37.99
C LEU A 48 -11.26 8.87 39.22
N GLN A 49 -11.69 9.36 40.38
CA GLN A 49 -11.52 8.67 41.67
C GLN A 49 -12.39 7.42 41.73
N GLU A 50 -13.66 7.52 41.36
CA GLU A 50 -14.58 6.36 41.32
C GLU A 50 -14.10 5.26 40.38
N ASP A 51 -13.55 5.63 39.25
CA ASP A 51 -13.06 4.71 38.19
C ASP A 51 -11.63 4.19 38.50
N ASN A 52 -11.03 4.54 39.63
CA ASN A 52 -9.66 4.20 39.99
C ASN A 52 -8.61 4.65 39.00
N GLN A 53 -8.83 5.79 38.33
CA GLN A 53 -7.94 6.36 37.30
C GLN A 53 -6.92 7.36 37.88
N LEU A 54 -6.88 7.53 39.19
CA LEU A 54 -5.86 8.33 39.88
C LEU A 54 -4.66 7.47 40.24
N THR A 55 -3.49 8.09 40.23
CA THR A 55 -2.26 7.50 40.77
C THR A 55 -2.37 7.34 42.29
N THR A 56 -1.46 6.59 42.88
CA THR A 56 -1.43 6.39 44.35
C THR A 56 -1.26 7.69 45.13
N ASP A 57 -0.67 8.71 44.54
CA ASP A 57 -0.56 10.07 45.11
C ASP A 57 -1.73 11.01 44.70
N GLY A 58 -2.80 10.46 44.13
CA GLY A 58 -4.04 11.17 43.86
C GLY A 58 -4.01 12.08 42.66
N LYS A 59 -3.14 11.81 41.67
CA LYS A 59 -3.04 12.60 40.44
C LYS A 59 -3.65 11.86 39.26
N TYR A 60 -4.13 12.62 38.30
CA TYR A 60 -4.53 12.11 37.00
C TYR A 60 -3.38 12.25 36.01
N VAL A 61 -3.03 11.17 35.34
CA VAL A 61 -2.03 11.16 34.26
C VAL A 61 -2.77 11.31 32.93
N THR A 62 -2.55 12.42 32.26
CA THR A 62 -3.10 12.68 30.92
C THR A 62 -2.16 12.15 29.84
N TRP A 63 -2.55 12.36 28.57
CA TRP A 63 -1.69 12.09 27.44
C TRP A 63 -0.43 12.96 27.49
N GLN A 64 0.67 12.40 27.00
CA GLN A 64 1.98 13.05 27.00
C GLN A 64 1.98 14.27 26.06
N THR A 65 2.67 15.31 26.46
CA THR A 65 2.92 16.49 25.65
C THR A 65 4.39 16.54 25.28
N VAL A 66 4.68 16.79 24.01
CA VAL A 66 6.05 16.92 23.50
C VAL A 66 6.37 18.35 23.12
N ALA A 67 7.58 18.79 23.42
CA ALA A 67 8.20 20.00 22.91
C ALA A 67 9.59 19.62 22.39
N GLY A 68 9.74 19.56 21.06
CA GLY A 68 10.99 19.18 20.41
C GLY A 68 11.69 20.39 19.81
N ALA A 69 13.00 20.51 20.00
CA ALA A 69 13.82 21.49 19.33
C ALA A 69 14.27 20.93 17.97
N ALA A 70 14.00 21.66 16.89
CA ALA A 70 14.47 21.31 15.56
C ALA A 70 15.89 21.83 15.31
N ARG A 71 16.60 21.17 14.39
CA ARG A 71 17.98 21.53 14.02
C ARG A 71 18.09 22.90 13.30
N SER A 72 16.97 23.46 12.88
CA SER A 72 16.92 24.75 12.18
C SER A 72 15.54 25.41 12.34
N THR A 73 15.43 26.68 11.99
CA THR A 73 14.15 27.41 11.88
C THR A 73 13.50 27.23 10.50
N ASP A 74 14.14 26.55 9.56
CA ASP A 74 13.56 26.18 8.27
C ASP A 74 12.42 25.18 8.46
N MET A 75 11.25 25.48 7.90
CA MET A 75 10.04 24.67 8.06
C MET A 75 10.21 23.22 7.56
N ASN A 76 11.02 23.02 6.49
CA ASN A 76 11.29 21.67 6.00
C ASN A 76 12.13 20.85 6.98
N VAL A 77 13.00 21.52 7.73
CA VAL A 77 13.80 20.87 8.78
C VAL A 77 12.96 20.57 10.00
N ILE A 78 12.12 21.52 10.43
CA ILE A 78 11.20 21.29 11.55
C ILE A 78 10.28 20.10 11.24
N GLN A 79 9.72 20.02 10.04
CA GLN A 79 8.89 18.90 9.60
C GLN A 79 9.67 17.58 9.59
N SER A 80 10.89 17.58 9.05
CA SER A 80 11.75 16.38 9.06
C SER A 80 12.04 15.88 10.47
N ASP A 81 12.39 16.80 11.37
CA ASP A 81 12.69 16.46 12.77
C ASP A 81 11.44 15.98 13.52
N PHE A 82 10.30 16.59 13.22
CA PHE A 82 9.02 16.13 13.74
C PHE A 82 8.67 14.71 13.24
N TYR A 83 8.87 14.42 11.95
CA TYR A 83 8.61 13.08 11.42
C TYR A 83 9.60 12.04 11.95
N GLU A 84 10.84 12.43 12.20
CA GLU A 84 11.81 11.58 12.89
C GLU A 84 11.35 11.25 14.32
N TYR A 85 10.82 12.24 15.03
CA TYR A 85 10.20 12.03 16.34
C TYR A 85 9.00 11.07 16.26
N ILE A 86 8.06 11.31 15.34
CA ILE A 86 6.90 10.43 15.11
C ILE A 86 7.37 9.00 14.84
N ASN A 87 8.36 8.80 13.98
CA ASN A 87 8.89 7.48 13.67
C ASN A 87 9.51 6.79 14.89
N SER A 88 10.04 7.56 15.85
CA SER A 88 10.62 7.01 17.07
C SER A 88 9.60 6.46 18.07
N ILE A 89 8.35 6.94 18.02
CA ILE A 89 7.27 6.50 18.90
C ILE A 89 6.20 5.67 18.17
N ALA A 90 6.26 5.62 16.84
CA ALA A 90 5.30 4.89 16.01
C ALA A 90 5.44 3.38 16.17
N THR A 91 4.33 2.66 15.99
CA THR A 91 4.40 1.22 15.74
C THR A 91 5.16 0.95 14.43
N ARG A 92 5.88 -0.18 14.39
CA ARG A 92 6.67 -0.53 13.21
C ARG A 92 5.79 -0.67 11.97
N SER A 93 6.16 0.04 10.91
CA SER A 93 5.47 0.03 9.61
C SER A 93 6.50 -0.09 8.50
N ASP A 94 6.91 -1.31 8.19
CA ASP A 94 7.84 -1.62 7.11
C ASP A 94 7.13 -1.60 5.75
N PHE A 95 7.90 -1.69 4.67
CA PHE A 95 7.34 -1.88 3.33
C PHE A 95 6.48 -3.15 3.31
N ARG A 96 5.21 -3.01 2.95
CA ARG A 96 4.21 -4.07 3.00
C ARG A 96 3.53 -4.26 1.66
N THR A 97 3.41 -5.50 1.24
CA THR A 97 2.68 -5.90 0.03
C THR A 97 1.63 -6.94 0.36
N GLN A 98 0.41 -6.73 -0.14
CA GLN A 98 -0.68 -7.68 0.05
C GLN A 98 -1.67 -7.66 -1.10
N TYR A 99 -2.43 -8.74 -1.25
CA TYR A 99 -3.55 -8.83 -2.18
C TYR A 99 -4.87 -8.54 -1.45
N ASN A 100 -5.79 -7.83 -2.12
CA ASN A 100 -7.13 -7.57 -1.61
C ASN A 100 -8.19 -7.92 -2.65
N SER A 101 -9.26 -8.61 -2.23
CA SER A 101 -10.31 -9.14 -3.09
C SER A 101 -11.31 -8.10 -3.62
N TRP A 102 -11.29 -6.83 -3.14
CA TRP A 102 -12.39 -5.88 -3.36
C TRP A 102 -12.70 -5.64 -4.84
N TYR A 103 -11.73 -5.24 -5.63
CA TYR A 103 -11.97 -4.89 -7.04
C TYR A 103 -11.97 -6.10 -7.99
N ASP A 104 -11.90 -7.31 -7.46
CA ASP A 104 -12.11 -8.53 -8.24
C ASP A 104 -13.58 -8.98 -8.19
N ASN A 105 -14.13 -9.19 -7.00
CA ASN A 105 -15.46 -9.74 -6.81
C ASN A 105 -16.39 -8.87 -5.97
N MET A 106 -15.91 -7.81 -5.33
CA MET A 106 -16.69 -6.94 -4.42
C MET A 106 -17.54 -7.77 -3.43
N MET A 107 -18.77 -7.37 -3.20
CA MET A 107 -19.72 -8.03 -2.29
C MET A 107 -20.13 -9.45 -2.71
N THR A 108 -19.78 -9.91 -3.91
CA THR A 108 -20.14 -11.25 -4.40
C THR A 108 -19.12 -12.34 -4.01
N ILE A 109 -18.17 -12.02 -3.15
CA ILE A 109 -17.21 -13.00 -2.63
C ILE A 109 -17.89 -14.16 -1.93
N ASN A 110 -17.29 -15.35 -2.05
CA ASN A 110 -17.65 -16.58 -1.37
C ASN A 110 -16.41 -17.47 -1.23
N ASP A 111 -16.51 -18.60 -0.51
CA ASP A 111 -15.38 -19.52 -0.32
C ASP A 111 -14.71 -19.89 -1.65
N ASP A 112 -15.48 -20.27 -2.66
CA ASP A 112 -14.97 -20.79 -3.93
C ASP A 112 -14.21 -19.71 -4.73
N ASN A 113 -14.78 -18.50 -4.87
CA ASN A 113 -14.14 -17.46 -5.67
C ASN A 113 -12.96 -16.80 -4.95
N ILE A 114 -12.98 -16.72 -3.62
CA ILE A 114 -11.82 -16.29 -2.81
C ILE A 114 -10.68 -17.29 -2.97
N GLU A 115 -10.96 -18.58 -2.79
CA GLU A 115 -9.94 -19.62 -2.96
C GLU A 115 -9.35 -19.60 -4.37
N SER A 116 -10.19 -19.47 -5.40
CA SER A 116 -9.74 -19.38 -6.79
C SER A 116 -8.88 -18.13 -7.03
N ALA A 117 -9.29 -16.97 -6.54
CA ALA A 117 -8.55 -15.73 -6.70
C ALA A 117 -7.18 -15.79 -6.00
N PHE A 118 -7.14 -16.26 -4.76
CA PHE A 118 -5.89 -16.38 -3.99
C PHE A 118 -4.90 -17.31 -4.71
N LYS A 119 -5.34 -18.49 -5.17
CA LYS A 119 -4.49 -19.44 -5.91
C LYS A 119 -3.93 -18.84 -7.21
N LYS A 120 -4.78 -18.14 -7.98
CA LYS A 120 -4.34 -17.52 -9.25
C LYS A 120 -3.35 -16.38 -9.01
N MET A 121 -3.63 -15.54 -8.01
CA MET A 121 -2.74 -14.44 -7.66
C MET A 121 -1.40 -14.95 -7.15
N GLU A 122 -1.39 -15.91 -6.24
CA GLU A 122 -0.15 -16.51 -5.75
C GLU A 122 0.66 -17.16 -6.86
N LYS A 123 -0.01 -17.86 -7.77
CA LYS A 123 0.65 -18.44 -8.94
C LYS A 123 1.38 -17.37 -9.74
N GLY A 124 0.69 -16.28 -10.10
CA GLY A 124 1.28 -15.17 -10.87
C GLY A 124 2.44 -14.49 -10.14
N PHE A 125 2.27 -14.19 -8.85
CA PHE A 125 3.33 -13.61 -8.03
C PHE A 125 4.54 -14.52 -7.93
N SER A 126 4.35 -15.77 -7.57
CA SER A 126 5.46 -16.71 -7.39
C SER A 126 6.20 -17.05 -8.71
N GLU A 127 5.47 -17.19 -9.82
CA GLU A 127 6.06 -17.45 -11.14
C GLU A 127 6.83 -16.25 -11.68
N SER A 128 6.44 -15.03 -11.33
CA SER A 128 7.17 -13.80 -11.69
C SER A 128 8.30 -13.45 -10.71
N GLY A 129 8.47 -14.22 -9.62
CA GLY A 129 9.55 -14.05 -8.67
C GLY A 129 9.26 -13.06 -7.53
N VAL A 130 8.00 -12.72 -7.30
CA VAL A 130 7.59 -11.92 -6.13
C VAL A 130 7.72 -12.78 -4.87
N GLU A 131 8.27 -12.21 -3.80
CA GLU A 131 8.28 -12.84 -2.47
C GLU A 131 6.84 -13.06 -1.97
N PRO A 132 6.60 -14.00 -1.03
CA PRO A 132 5.28 -14.19 -0.44
C PRO A 132 4.69 -12.87 0.06
N MET A 133 3.41 -12.62 -0.24
CA MET A 133 2.69 -11.45 0.22
C MET A 133 2.61 -11.41 1.76
N ASP A 134 2.66 -10.22 2.35
CA ASP A 134 2.46 -10.06 3.80
C ASP A 134 1.07 -10.52 4.23
N SER A 135 0.06 -10.36 3.37
CA SER A 135 -1.30 -10.84 3.62
C SER A 135 -2.07 -11.10 2.32
N TYR A 136 -3.02 -12.03 2.40
CA TYR A 136 -4.16 -12.14 1.50
C TYR A 136 -5.42 -11.69 2.22
N VAL A 137 -6.14 -10.73 1.66
CA VAL A 137 -7.22 -10.01 2.35
C VAL A 137 -8.58 -10.33 1.75
N VAL A 138 -9.50 -10.76 2.62
CA VAL A 138 -10.93 -10.84 2.32
C VAL A 138 -11.56 -9.50 2.68
N ASP A 139 -12.02 -8.75 1.69
CA ASP A 139 -12.72 -7.47 1.86
C ASP A 139 -14.20 -7.67 2.20
N ASP A 140 -15.05 -6.62 2.15
CA ASP A 140 -16.45 -6.67 2.50
C ASP A 140 -17.25 -7.68 1.66
N GLY A 141 -18.28 -8.27 2.25
CA GLY A 141 -19.17 -9.26 1.63
C GLY A 141 -19.26 -10.61 2.36
N TRP A 142 -18.45 -10.81 3.40
CA TRP A 142 -18.44 -12.03 4.22
C TRP A 142 -19.42 -11.96 5.39
N ASN A 143 -19.72 -10.76 5.88
CA ASN A 143 -20.55 -10.56 7.07
C ASN A 143 -22.02 -10.76 6.77
N ASN A 144 -22.73 -11.37 7.72
CA ASN A 144 -24.18 -11.44 7.72
C ASN A 144 -24.76 -10.15 8.30
N TYR A 145 -25.15 -9.22 7.42
CA TYR A 145 -25.78 -7.98 7.84
C TYR A 145 -27.20 -8.16 8.36
N ASN A 146 -27.76 -9.35 8.23
CA ASN A 146 -29.07 -9.76 8.76
C ASN A 146 -30.16 -8.70 8.53
N ASN A 147 -30.21 -8.16 7.34
CA ASN A 147 -31.15 -7.10 6.98
C ASN A 147 -32.27 -7.66 6.10
N SER A 148 -33.42 -7.96 6.73
CA SER A 148 -34.60 -8.43 6.03
C SER A 148 -35.22 -7.41 5.06
N ASN A 149 -34.75 -6.17 5.06
CA ASN A 149 -35.24 -5.12 4.18
C ASN A 149 -34.42 -4.98 2.88
N THR A 150 -33.39 -5.78 2.69
CA THR A 150 -32.61 -5.77 1.46
C THR A 150 -33.18 -6.76 0.47
N THR A 151 -33.32 -6.32 -0.76
CA THR A 151 -33.62 -7.21 -1.90
C THR A 151 -32.37 -7.90 -2.44
N SER A 152 -31.22 -7.64 -1.84
CA SER A 152 -29.93 -8.21 -2.23
C SER A 152 -29.79 -9.61 -1.64
N THR A 153 -29.71 -10.60 -2.49
CA THR A 153 -29.45 -12.01 -2.11
C THR A 153 -28.11 -12.21 -1.42
N VAL A 154 -27.22 -11.22 -1.46
CA VAL A 154 -25.92 -11.22 -0.79
C VAL A 154 -26.06 -11.07 0.72
N HIS A 155 -27.15 -10.45 1.20
CA HIS A 155 -27.33 -10.05 2.60
C HIS A 155 -28.52 -10.71 3.29
N ASP A 156 -29.42 -11.32 2.54
CA ASP A 156 -30.57 -12.07 3.05
C ASP A 156 -30.22 -13.54 3.32
N VAL A 157 -29.02 -13.81 3.74
CA VAL A 157 -28.56 -15.17 3.92
C VAL A 157 -28.61 -15.58 5.38
N ALA A 158 -29.03 -16.83 5.59
CA ALA A 158 -29.00 -17.42 6.91
C ALA A 158 -27.59 -17.45 7.48
N ARG A 159 -27.49 -17.31 8.78
CA ARG A 159 -26.22 -17.51 9.48
C ARG A 159 -25.63 -18.86 9.13
N CYS A 160 -24.35 -18.88 8.95
CA CYS A 160 -23.61 -20.07 8.67
C CYS A 160 -22.71 -20.49 9.82
N GLY A 161 -22.78 -21.77 10.18
CA GLY A 161 -21.77 -22.44 10.97
C GLY A 161 -21.71 -22.10 12.46
N THR A 162 -22.61 -21.28 12.98
CA THR A 162 -22.68 -21.04 14.41
C THR A 162 -23.93 -21.66 15.01
N THR A 163 -23.75 -22.52 15.99
CA THR A 163 -24.82 -22.97 16.89
C THR A 163 -25.22 -21.89 17.89
N ASP A 164 -24.46 -20.80 17.88
CA ASP A 164 -24.66 -19.68 18.76
C ASP A 164 -25.73 -18.76 18.21
N ASN A 165 -26.81 -18.63 18.92
CA ASN A 165 -27.92 -17.73 18.62
C ASN A 165 -27.64 -16.28 18.95
N VAL A 166 -26.38 -15.87 19.08
CA VAL A 166 -25.99 -14.48 19.27
C VAL A 166 -26.21 -13.76 17.93
N THR A 167 -27.48 -13.58 17.62
CA THR A 167 -27.88 -12.82 16.45
C THR A 167 -27.44 -11.36 16.64
N GLY A 168 -26.80 -10.85 15.61
CA GLY A 168 -26.57 -9.42 15.52
C GLY A 168 -25.20 -8.93 15.88
N PHE A 169 -24.24 -9.80 16.09
CA PHE A 169 -22.84 -9.39 16.08
C PHE A 169 -22.13 -9.98 14.86
N TRP A 170 -21.03 -9.40 14.42
CA TRP A 170 -20.25 -9.76 13.24
C TRP A 170 -20.18 -11.29 13.00
N GLU A 171 -21.00 -11.78 12.07
CA GLU A 171 -21.21 -13.19 11.80
C GLU A 171 -20.97 -13.50 10.34
N PHE A 172 -20.51 -14.72 10.06
CA PHE A 172 -20.41 -15.17 8.67
C PHE A 172 -21.80 -15.36 8.05
N ASN A 173 -21.93 -14.95 6.80
CA ASN A 173 -23.09 -15.30 5.98
C ASN A 173 -22.92 -16.70 5.36
N ASN A 174 -23.94 -17.21 4.66
CA ASN A 174 -23.95 -18.58 4.13
C ASN A 174 -22.99 -18.79 2.93
N LYS A 175 -22.33 -17.73 2.45
CA LYS A 175 -21.28 -17.83 1.43
C LYS A 175 -19.95 -18.28 2.03
N PHE A 176 -19.82 -18.23 3.34
CA PHE A 176 -18.64 -18.64 4.10
C PHE A 176 -19.02 -19.68 5.17
N PRO A 177 -19.45 -20.90 4.74
CA PRO A 177 -19.97 -21.94 5.64
C PRO A 177 -18.90 -22.46 6.62
N ASN A 178 -17.64 -22.31 6.30
CA ASN A 178 -16.51 -22.72 7.14
C ASN A 178 -15.78 -21.52 7.77
N GLY A 179 -16.40 -20.35 7.78
CA GLY A 179 -15.75 -19.10 8.18
C GLY A 179 -14.60 -18.76 7.26
N PHE A 180 -13.53 -18.20 7.80
CA PHE A 180 -12.32 -17.91 7.02
C PHE A 180 -11.30 -19.06 7.00
N ARG A 181 -11.61 -20.23 7.57
CA ARG A 181 -10.64 -21.33 7.65
C ARG A 181 -10.05 -21.69 6.28
N PRO A 182 -10.84 -21.90 5.22
CA PRO A 182 -10.31 -22.25 3.92
C PRO A 182 -9.35 -21.17 3.36
N ALA A 183 -9.73 -19.89 3.48
CA ALA A 183 -8.94 -18.77 2.97
C ALA A 183 -7.66 -18.54 3.79
N SER A 184 -7.75 -18.60 5.12
CA SER A 184 -6.59 -18.40 6.00
C SER A 184 -5.57 -19.51 5.91
N ASP A 185 -6.01 -20.77 5.88
CA ASP A 185 -5.13 -21.92 5.71
C ASP A 185 -4.42 -21.89 4.33
N LEU A 186 -5.15 -21.42 3.32
CA LEU A 186 -4.58 -21.24 1.98
C LEU A 186 -3.50 -20.15 1.99
N ALA A 187 -3.76 -18.98 2.58
CA ALA A 187 -2.76 -17.91 2.72
C ALA A 187 -1.52 -18.40 3.49
N GLU A 188 -1.72 -19.13 4.59
CA GLU A 188 -0.61 -19.73 5.36
C GLU A 188 0.21 -20.72 4.51
N SER A 189 -0.44 -21.50 3.63
CA SER A 189 0.24 -22.43 2.74
C SER A 189 1.17 -21.73 1.73
N PHE A 190 0.92 -20.46 1.43
CA PHE A 190 1.77 -19.61 0.59
C PHE A 190 2.93 -18.98 1.36
N GLY A 191 2.96 -19.12 2.68
CA GLY A 191 3.86 -18.39 3.57
C GLY A 191 3.43 -16.95 3.83
N SER A 192 2.16 -16.63 3.62
CA SER A 192 1.56 -15.32 3.77
C SER A 192 0.63 -15.27 4.99
N GLY A 193 0.41 -14.07 5.52
CA GLY A 193 -0.62 -13.83 6.53
C GLY A 193 -2.01 -13.70 5.93
N PHE A 194 -2.99 -13.51 6.80
CA PHE A 194 -4.40 -13.35 6.46
C PHE A 194 -4.94 -12.01 6.95
N GLY A 195 -5.74 -11.35 6.13
CA GLY A 195 -6.31 -10.04 6.44
C GLY A 195 -7.82 -9.99 6.29
N VAL A 196 -8.46 -9.10 7.05
CA VAL A 196 -9.92 -8.98 7.12
C VAL A 196 -10.34 -7.51 7.07
N TRP A 197 -11.36 -7.23 6.27
CA TRP A 197 -12.10 -5.98 6.30
C TRP A 197 -13.23 -6.04 7.34
N VAL A 198 -13.39 -4.96 8.10
CA VAL A 198 -14.53 -4.75 9.00
C VAL A 198 -14.96 -3.28 8.89
N GLY A 199 -16.26 -3.06 8.78
CA GLY A 199 -16.86 -1.73 8.83
C GLY A 199 -17.40 -1.43 10.23
N PRO A 200 -16.66 -0.77 11.13
CA PRO A 200 -17.07 -0.58 12.52
C PRO A 200 -18.46 0.01 12.71
N ARG A 201 -18.90 0.83 11.77
CA ARG A 201 -20.23 1.47 11.80
C ARG A 201 -21.39 0.55 11.34
N GLY A 202 -21.10 -0.69 10.92
CA GLY A 202 -22.12 -1.65 10.50
C GLY A 202 -22.14 -1.99 9.01
N GLY A 203 -21.11 -1.62 8.26
CA GLY A 203 -21.01 -1.81 6.81
C GLY A 203 -21.78 -0.76 6.01
N TYR A 204 -21.31 -0.47 4.80
CA TYR A 204 -21.95 0.52 3.94
C TYR A 204 -23.32 0.01 3.46
N ASN A 205 -24.33 0.89 3.46
CA ASN A 205 -25.74 0.63 3.17
C ASN A 205 -26.49 -0.20 4.23
N TYR A 206 -25.79 -0.72 5.25
CA TYR A 206 -26.39 -1.58 6.30
C TYR A 206 -26.21 -1.00 7.71
N ASN A 207 -25.61 0.17 7.82
CA ASN A 207 -25.27 0.85 9.08
C ASN A 207 -26.45 0.91 10.06
N ALA A 208 -27.60 1.40 9.59
CA ALA A 208 -28.79 1.54 10.41
C ALA A 208 -29.35 0.21 10.91
N ALA A 209 -29.39 -0.77 10.02
CA ALA A 209 -29.90 -2.10 10.37
C ALA A 209 -28.98 -2.77 11.40
N MET A 210 -27.67 -2.73 11.17
CA MET A 210 -26.69 -3.29 12.10
C MET A 210 -26.69 -2.57 13.45
N GLY A 211 -26.80 -1.25 13.45
CA GLY A 211 -26.89 -0.47 14.70
C GLY A 211 -28.08 -0.91 15.56
N LYS A 212 -29.25 -1.07 14.95
CA LYS A 212 -30.46 -1.53 15.65
C LYS A 212 -30.36 -2.97 16.14
N ILE A 213 -29.72 -3.85 15.37
CA ILE A 213 -29.50 -5.25 15.75
C ILE A 213 -28.53 -5.32 16.93
N ILE A 214 -27.42 -4.61 16.88
CA ILE A 214 -26.41 -4.52 17.96
C ILE A 214 -27.06 -4.01 19.26
N GLU A 215 -27.85 -2.96 19.18
CA GLU A 215 -28.56 -2.39 20.33
C GLU A 215 -29.56 -3.37 20.91
N LYS A 216 -30.38 -4.00 20.07
CA LYS A 216 -31.37 -5.02 20.51
C LYS A 216 -30.71 -6.22 21.17
N ALA A 217 -29.53 -6.61 20.70
CA ALA A 217 -28.76 -7.71 21.27
C ALA A 217 -28.02 -7.33 22.59
N GLY A 218 -27.98 -6.05 22.93
CA GLY A 218 -27.29 -5.55 24.11
C GLY A 218 -25.77 -5.44 23.99
N PHE A 219 -25.25 -5.52 22.76
CA PHE A 219 -23.82 -5.48 22.47
C PHE A 219 -23.27 -4.07 22.19
N GLY A 220 -24.12 -3.06 22.20
CA GLY A 220 -23.75 -1.69 21.92
C GLY A 220 -24.97 -0.79 21.84
N ALA A 221 -24.87 0.28 21.07
CA ALA A 221 -25.94 1.24 20.89
C ALA A 221 -26.09 1.63 19.41
N TYR A 222 -27.32 1.98 19.03
CA TYR A 222 -27.64 2.62 17.77
C TYR A 222 -27.56 4.14 17.90
N ASN A 223 -26.74 4.77 17.08
CA ASN A 223 -26.64 6.21 17.02
C ASN A 223 -27.67 6.77 16.04
N ALA A 224 -28.78 7.30 16.58
CA ALA A 224 -29.86 7.87 15.77
C ALA A 224 -29.49 9.19 15.05
N VAL A 225 -28.37 9.82 15.42
CA VAL A 225 -27.88 11.06 14.77
C VAL A 225 -27.19 10.76 13.44
N THR A 226 -26.48 9.65 13.38
CA THR A 226 -25.70 9.23 12.22
C THR A 226 -26.28 7.99 11.52
N ASP A 227 -27.33 7.41 12.09
CA ASP A 227 -28.03 6.23 11.59
C ASP A 227 -27.10 5.01 11.40
N ASP A 228 -26.33 4.70 12.46
CA ASP A 228 -25.32 3.63 12.43
C ASP A 228 -25.06 3.03 13.83
N ILE A 229 -24.09 2.12 13.90
CA ILE A 229 -23.56 1.65 15.19
C ILE A 229 -22.82 2.82 15.87
N ASP A 230 -23.08 3.01 17.16
CA ASP A 230 -22.30 3.94 17.97
C ASP A 230 -20.92 3.35 18.29
N VAL A 231 -19.93 3.73 17.50
CA VAL A 231 -18.56 3.22 17.63
C VAL A 231 -17.83 3.71 18.90
N GLY A 232 -18.43 4.64 19.65
CA GLY A 232 -17.95 5.09 20.95
C GLY A 232 -18.56 4.34 22.13
N ASP A 233 -19.63 3.57 21.93
CA ASP A 233 -20.25 2.81 23.03
C ASP A 233 -19.30 1.72 23.52
N ARG A 234 -18.91 1.79 24.79
CA ARG A 234 -17.93 0.87 25.39
C ARG A 234 -18.34 -0.60 25.33
N ARG A 235 -19.64 -0.90 25.36
CA ARG A 235 -20.15 -2.28 25.21
C ARG A 235 -19.79 -2.82 23.84
N TYR A 236 -19.97 -1.99 22.82
CA TYR A 236 -19.65 -2.36 21.44
C TYR A 236 -18.14 -2.56 21.24
N VAL A 237 -17.32 -1.61 21.69
CA VAL A 237 -15.86 -1.72 21.55
C VAL A 237 -15.32 -2.93 22.31
N THR A 238 -15.83 -3.20 23.53
CA THR A 238 -15.45 -4.40 24.30
C THR A 238 -15.81 -5.68 23.54
N LYS A 239 -17.04 -5.76 23.02
CA LYS A 239 -17.51 -6.93 22.26
C LYS A 239 -16.75 -7.12 20.96
N LEU A 240 -16.42 -6.01 20.30
CA LEU A 240 -15.61 -6.03 19.08
C LEU A 240 -14.18 -6.49 19.36
N THR A 241 -13.60 -6.10 20.51
CA THR A 241 -12.28 -6.57 20.94
C THR A 241 -12.28 -8.09 21.14
N GLU A 242 -13.29 -8.63 21.82
CA GLU A 242 -13.47 -10.09 21.99
C GLU A 242 -13.56 -10.81 20.63
N PHE A 243 -14.35 -10.26 19.72
CA PHE A 243 -14.50 -10.78 18.36
C PHE A 243 -13.18 -10.78 17.60
N PHE A 244 -12.43 -9.67 17.63
CA PHE A 244 -11.14 -9.58 16.93
C PHE A 244 -10.10 -10.53 17.52
N LEU A 245 -10.07 -10.71 18.83
CA LEU A 245 -9.21 -11.70 19.48
C LEU A 245 -9.53 -13.11 19.00
N GLN A 246 -10.82 -13.48 18.95
CA GLN A 246 -11.24 -14.79 18.46
C GLN A 246 -10.84 -15.01 16.99
N MET A 247 -11.03 -14.01 16.15
CA MET A 247 -10.65 -14.07 14.73
C MET A 247 -9.13 -14.16 14.55
N GLN A 248 -8.39 -13.38 15.33
CA GLN A 248 -6.94 -13.37 15.31
C GLN A 248 -6.37 -14.73 15.73
N ASP A 249 -6.91 -15.31 16.80
CA ASP A 249 -6.50 -16.62 17.29
C ASP A 249 -6.88 -17.74 16.33
N ALA A 250 -8.09 -17.69 15.75
CA ALA A 250 -8.60 -18.73 14.85
C ALA A 250 -7.95 -18.72 13.46
N TYR A 251 -7.64 -17.55 12.92
CA TYR A 251 -7.21 -17.37 11.53
C TYR A 251 -5.85 -16.68 11.38
N LYS A 252 -5.16 -16.40 12.48
CA LYS A 252 -3.85 -15.71 12.50
C LYS A 252 -3.89 -14.39 11.73
N VAL A 253 -4.96 -13.61 11.93
CA VAL A 253 -5.15 -12.33 11.23
C VAL A 253 -4.02 -11.36 11.58
N ASN A 254 -3.28 -10.92 10.57
CA ASN A 254 -2.20 -9.94 10.70
C ASN A 254 -2.49 -8.60 9.99
N TYR A 255 -3.71 -8.42 9.48
CA TYR A 255 -4.16 -7.19 8.87
C TYR A 255 -5.64 -6.94 9.13
N TRP A 256 -5.94 -5.74 9.60
CA TRP A 256 -7.30 -5.27 9.81
C TRP A 256 -7.53 -3.98 9.01
N LYS A 257 -8.45 -4.06 8.04
CA LYS A 257 -8.98 -2.87 7.35
C LYS A 257 -10.23 -2.41 8.08
N LEU A 258 -10.12 -1.31 8.82
CA LEU A 258 -11.19 -0.76 9.66
C LEU A 258 -11.85 0.39 8.92
N ASP A 259 -13.00 0.12 8.31
CA ASP A 259 -13.63 1.01 7.34
C ASP A 259 -14.79 1.81 7.92
N GLY A 260 -14.46 2.99 8.41
CA GLY A 260 -15.41 3.97 8.85
C GLY A 260 -15.56 4.09 10.37
N PHE A 261 -15.34 5.31 10.85
CA PHE A 261 -15.46 5.69 12.25
C PHE A 261 -16.55 6.75 12.43
N ALA A 262 -16.64 7.37 13.62
CA ALA A 262 -17.67 8.34 13.92
C ALA A 262 -17.57 9.60 13.04
N THR A 263 -18.65 9.93 12.33
CA THR A 263 -18.75 11.15 11.51
C THR A 263 -19.21 12.37 12.30
N LYS A 264 -19.90 12.14 13.43
CA LYS A 264 -20.38 13.15 14.36
C LYS A 264 -20.38 12.58 15.77
N PRO A 265 -20.26 13.43 16.81
CA PRO A 265 -20.36 12.97 18.18
C PRO A 265 -21.77 12.47 18.48
N CYS A 266 -21.88 11.35 19.17
CA CYS A 266 -23.13 10.92 19.76
C CYS A 266 -23.43 11.78 21.00
N THR A 267 -24.68 12.20 21.14
CA THR A 267 -25.13 13.06 22.25
C THR A 267 -26.05 12.33 23.24
N ASN A 268 -26.26 11.04 23.04
CA ASN A 268 -27.15 10.25 23.89
C ASN A 268 -26.43 9.86 25.19
N ALA A 269 -26.84 10.47 26.29
CA ALA A 269 -26.24 10.20 27.62
C ALA A 269 -26.54 8.79 28.18
N ASN A 270 -27.46 8.03 27.56
CA ASN A 270 -27.72 6.65 27.96
C ASN A 270 -26.74 5.63 27.33
N HIS A 271 -25.99 6.05 26.31
CA HIS A 271 -24.94 5.24 25.73
C HIS A 271 -23.70 5.21 26.64
N LYS A 272 -22.88 4.21 26.49
CA LYS A 272 -21.73 3.99 27.39
C LYS A 272 -20.46 4.68 26.86
N HIS A 273 -20.52 6.00 26.79
CA HIS A 273 -19.43 6.90 26.45
C HIS A 273 -19.66 8.26 27.07
N MET A 274 -18.63 9.10 27.06
CA MET A 274 -18.75 10.51 27.46
C MET A 274 -19.52 11.31 26.40
N THR A 275 -20.21 12.34 26.85
CA THR A 275 -20.94 13.26 25.95
C THR A 275 -20.63 14.73 26.29
N GLY A 276 -20.81 15.62 25.30
CA GLY A 276 -20.66 17.06 25.51
C GLY A 276 -19.26 17.58 25.25
N GLY A 277 -18.95 18.69 25.88
CA GLY A 277 -17.73 19.46 25.61
C GLY A 277 -17.81 20.29 24.33
N LYS A 278 -16.79 21.12 24.07
CA LYS A 278 -16.67 21.91 22.84
C LYS A 278 -16.71 20.97 21.62
N ASN A 279 -17.67 21.18 20.73
CA ASN A 279 -17.84 20.39 19.51
C ASN A 279 -17.98 18.87 19.74
N GLY A 280 -18.44 18.44 20.92
CA GLY A 280 -18.56 17.01 21.23
C GLY A 280 -17.24 16.30 21.51
N MET A 281 -16.21 17.05 21.88
CA MET A 281 -14.85 16.50 22.04
C MET A 281 -14.74 15.44 23.14
N TYR A 282 -15.62 15.47 24.17
CA TYR A 282 -15.62 14.41 25.18
C TYR A 282 -15.96 13.03 24.59
N TYR A 283 -16.89 12.99 23.64
CA TYR A 283 -17.20 11.77 22.90
C TYR A 283 -16.01 11.25 22.10
N PHE A 284 -15.37 12.14 21.32
CA PHE A 284 -14.25 11.71 20.49
C PHE A 284 -13.03 11.26 21.30
N SER A 285 -12.72 11.94 22.40
CA SER A 285 -11.65 11.52 23.27
C SER A 285 -11.92 10.13 23.88
N ASP A 286 -13.11 9.93 24.43
CA ASP A 286 -13.50 8.66 25.04
C ASP A 286 -13.56 7.52 24.01
N THR A 287 -14.07 7.80 22.80
CA THR A 287 -14.10 6.84 21.71
C THR A 287 -12.70 6.37 21.32
N TRP A 288 -11.77 7.30 21.08
CA TRP A 288 -10.43 6.92 20.64
C TRP A 288 -9.57 6.31 21.75
N GLU A 289 -9.81 6.67 23.01
CA GLU A 289 -9.21 5.94 24.15
C GLU A 289 -9.65 4.47 24.16
N ALA A 290 -10.94 4.20 23.90
CA ALA A 290 -11.43 2.82 23.80
C ALA A 290 -10.81 2.04 22.62
N TRP A 291 -10.66 2.69 21.47
CA TRP A 291 -10.06 2.07 20.29
C TRP A 291 -8.55 1.86 20.45
N ILE A 292 -7.85 2.74 21.15
CA ILE A 292 -6.44 2.56 21.49
C ILE A 292 -6.26 1.33 22.37
N ASP A 293 -7.09 1.17 23.41
CA ASP A 293 -7.09 -0.02 24.25
C ASP A 293 -7.31 -1.31 23.43
N LEU A 294 -8.20 -1.26 22.42
CA LEU A 294 -8.43 -2.36 21.49
C LEU A 294 -7.17 -2.67 20.68
N PHE A 295 -6.51 -1.66 20.11
CA PHE A 295 -5.29 -1.87 19.32
C PHE A 295 -4.16 -2.46 20.15
N GLU A 296 -3.93 -1.93 21.36
CA GLU A 296 -2.92 -2.44 22.28
C GLU A 296 -3.19 -3.91 22.69
N THR A 297 -4.45 -4.22 22.95
CA THR A 297 -4.89 -5.59 23.26
C THR A 297 -4.57 -6.55 22.12
N LEU A 298 -4.90 -6.18 20.88
CA LEU A 298 -4.66 -7.02 19.71
C LEU A 298 -3.17 -7.17 19.39
N ARG A 299 -2.36 -6.12 19.59
CA ARG A 299 -0.90 -6.20 19.42
C ARG A 299 -0.28 -7.13 20.44
N THR A 300 -0.65 -6.99 21.71
CA THR A 300 -0.19 -7.89 22.77
C THR A 300 -0.57 -9.35 22.47
N ASN A 301 -1.79 -9.58 21.97
CA ASN A 301 -2.23 -10.92 21.60
C ASN A 301 -1.44 -11.46 20.40
N ALA A 302 -1.18 -10.64 19.39
CA ALA A 302 -0.39 -11.02 18.22
C ALA A 302 1.04 -11.43 18.62
N GLU A 303 1.71 -10.63 19.44
CA GLU A 303 3.05 -10.95 19.97
C GLU A 303 3.06 -12.28 20.73
N LYS A 304 2.07 -12.49 21.62
CA LYS A 304 1.93 -13.71 22.40
C LYS A 304 1.74 -14.96 21.53
N ASN A 305 1.03 -14.82 20.40
CA ASN A 305 0.67 -15.93 19.51
C ASN A 305 1.62 -16.05 18.29
N GLY A 306 2.69 -15.25 18.23
CA GLY A 306 3.65 -15.28 17.12
C GLY A 306 3.04 -14.85 15.78
N ILE A 307 2.09 -13.92 15.82
CA ILE A 307 1.51 -13.32 14.62
C ILE A 307 2.37 -12.11 14.25
N ASP A 308 3.18 -12.28 13.23
CA ASP A 308 4.12 -11.25 12.80
C ASP A 308 3.44 -10.19 11.94
N ASN A 309 4.02 -8.98 11.92
CA ASN A 309 3.67 -7.90 11.01
C ASN A 309 2.18 -7.50 11.07
N LEU A 310 1.62 -7.40 12.29
CA LEU A 310 0.25 -6.94 12.48
C LEU A 310 0.10 -5.49 12.01
N TRP A 311 -0.88 -5.23 11.14
CA TRP A 311 -1.15 -3.94 10.53
C TRP A 311 -2.60 -3.51 10.75
N PHE A 312 -2.79 -2.32 11.32
CA PHE A 312 -4.09 -1.65 11.37
C PHE A 312 -4.13 -0.54 10.32
N ASN A 313 -5.11 -0.62 9.45
CA ASN A 313 -5.41 0.40 8.45
C ASN A 313 -6.73 1.10 8.80
N LEU A 314 -6.65 2.35 9.22
CA LEU A 314 -7.81 3.16 9.55
C LEU A 314 -8.27 3.90 8.30
N THR A 315 -9.46 3.58 7.79
CA THR A 315 -9.88 4.20 6.54
C THR A 315 -10.72 5.47 6.74
N CYS A 316 -12.03 5.43 6.58
CA CYS A 316 -12.86 6.62 6.46
C CYS A 316 -13.16 7.27 7.82
N TYR A 317 -13.29 8.60 7.79
CA TYR A 317 -13.73 9.43 8.91
C TYR A 317 -12.76 9.49 10.09
N VAL A 318 -11.48 9.50 9.77
CA VAL A 318 -10.38 9.73 10.73
C VAL A 318 -9.72 11.07 10.40
N ASN A 319 -9.37 11.83 11.42
CA ASN A 319 -8.55 13.03 11.21
C ASN A 319 -7.10 12.64 10.88
N PRO A 320 -6.37 13.42 10.06
CA PRO A 320 -5.00 13.08 9.67
C PRO A 320 -3.99 13.42 10.78
N SER A 321 -4.17 12.81 11.94
CA SER A 321 -3.27 13.01 13.08
C SER A 321 -2.13 12.02 13.06
N PRO A 322 -0.86 12.47 13.05
CA PRO A 322 0.29 11.56 13.07
C PRO A 322 0.42 10.77 14.38
N TRP A 323 -0.26 11.20 15.44
CA TRP A 323 -0.29 10.50 16.73
C TRP A 323 -0.97 9.13 16.66
N TYR A 324 -1.84 8.88 15.67
CA TYR A 324 -2.39 7.55 15.42
C TYR A 324 -1.29 6.50 15.14
N LEU A 325 -0.14 6.91 14.63
CA LEU A 325 0.93 6.00 14.24
C LEU A 325 1.58 5.27 15.42
N GLN A 326 1.31 5.67 16.64
CA GLN A 326 1.68 4.91 17.83
C GLN A 326 0.97 3.55 17.89
N TRP A 327 -0.23 3.44 17.30
CA TRP A 327 -1.09 2.26 17.39
C TRP A 327 -1.52 1.69 16.03
N ALA A 328 -1.75 2.55 15.06
CA ALA A 328 -2.13 2.18 13.70
C ALA A 328 -0.96 2.39 12.73
N ASN A 329 -0.98 1.71 11.59
CA ASN A 329 0.11 1.73 10.62
C ASN A 329 -0.17 2.66 9.44
N SER A 330 -1.43 2.85 9.09
CA SER A 330 -1.85 3.71 7.98
C SER A 330 -3.21 4.31 8.20
N ILE A 331 -3.44 5.45 7.53
CA ILE A 331 -4.76 6.08 7.44
C ILE A 331 -5.12 6.32 5.98
N TRP A 332 -6.42 6.32 5.69
CA TRP A 332 -6.94 6.79 4.41
C TRP A 332 -6.63 8.28 4.20
N ILE A 333 -6.35 8.67 2.96
CA ILE A 333 -6.03 10.07 2.60
C ILE A 333 -7.15 11.10 2.92
N GLN A 334 -8.33 10.68 3.27
CA GLN A 334 -9.50 11.43 3.78
C GLN A 334 -10.16 12.41 2.79
N ASN A 335 -9.47 12.94 1.82
CA ASN A 335 -9.96 13.94 0.87
C ASN A 335 -10.20 13.37 -0.53
N SER A 336 -10.28 12.06 -0.66
CA SER A 336 -10.36 11.34 -1.93
C SER A 336 -11.57 10.42 -2.00
N GLN A 337 -12.03 10.13 -3.20
CA GLN A 337 -12.95 9.02 -3.47
C GLN A 337 -12.16 7.72 -3.55
N ASP A 338 -12.83 6.59 -3.41
CA ASP A 338 -12.25 5.25 -3.56
C ASP A 338 -11.56 5.13 -4.92
N ILE A 339 -12.28 5.48 -5.98
CA ILE A 339 -11.76 5.64 -7.32
C ILE A 339 -12.19 7.00 -7.83
N GLY A 340 -11.24 7.80 -8.28
CA GLY A 340 -11.53 9.09 -8.89
C GLY A 340 -10.84 9.22 -10.23
N ARG A 341 -11.44 10.04 -11.08
CA ARG A 341 -10.91 10.38 -12.39
C ARG A 341 -11.03 11.87 -12.62
N VAL A 342 -10.09 12.42 -13.36
CA VAL A 342 -10.12 13.81 -13.81
C VAL A 342 -9.87 13.86 -15.32
N GLN A 343 -10.59 14.72 -16.01
CA GLN A 343 -10.44 14.89 -17.45
C GLN A 343 -9.18 15.71 -17.74
N VAL A 344 -8.11 15.02 -18.10
CA VAL A 344 -6.81 15.62 -18.44
C VAL A 344 -6.18 14.89 -19.63
N GLY A 345 -5.34 15.61 -20.35
CA GLY A 345 -4.53 15.04 -21.42
C GLY A 345 -5.35 14.47 -22.56
N GLN A 346 -4.96 13.29 -23.02
CA GLN A 346 -5.62 12.55 -24.11
C GLN A 346 -6.70 11.59 -23.57
N ASN A 347 -7.14 11.77 -22.34
CA ASN A 347 -8.13 10.94 -21.64
C ASN A 347 -7.72 9.46 -21.51
N ARG A 348 -6.42 9.17 -21.51
CA ARG A 348 -5.95 7.82 -21.19
C ARG A 348 -6.25 7.51 -19.74
N GLN A 349 -6.58 6.26 -19.45
CA GLN A 349 -6.93 5.82 -18.09
C GLN A 349 -5.83 6.12 -17.09
N VAL A 350 -4.57 5.84 -17.44
CA VAL A 350 -3.41 6.13 -16.59
C VAL A 350 -3.31 7.61 -16.24
N ASP A 351 -3.57 8.50 -17.19
CA ASP A 351 -3.53 9.96 -16.95
C ASP A 351 -4.64 10.41 -16.02
N GLN A 352 -5.85 9.90 -16.21
CA GLN A 352 -7.01 10.27 -15.41
C GLN A 352 -6.89 9.81 -13.95
N LEU A 353 -6.45 8.56 -13.74
CA LEU A 353 -6.32 7.97 -12.40
C LEU A 353 -5.19 8.60 -11.60
N LEU A 354 -3.98 8.64 -12.18
CA LEU A 354 -2.82 9.24 -11.52
C LEU A 354 -3.06 10.72 -11.20
N SER A 355 -3.59 11.49 -12.16
CA SER A 355 -3.78 12.94 -11.96
C SER A 355 -4.84 13.24 -10.91
N TYR A 356 -5.88 12.43 -10.81
CA TYR A 356 -6.85 12.56 -9.74
C TYR A 356 -6.22 12.32 -8.37
N ARG A 357 -5.61 11.15 -8.19
CA ARG A 357 -5.06 10.78 -6.87
C ARG A 357 -3.91 11.69 -6.46
N ASP A 358 -2.98 11.98 -7.37
CA ASP A 358 -1.89 12.91 -7.09
C ASP A 358 -2.39 14.33 -6.81
N GLY A 359 -3.48 14.77 -7.44
CA GLY A 359 -4.17 16.01 -7.09
C GLY A 359 -4.68 16.02 -5.65
N ARG A 360 -5.12 14.87 -5.12
CA ARG A 360 -5.53 14.74 -3.69
C ARG A 360 -4.34 14.82 -2.75
N TYR A 361 -3.18 14.27 -3.16
CA TYR A 361 -1.93 14.45 -2.39
C TYR A 361 -1.49 15.92 -2.36
N PHE A 362 -1.62 16.65 -3.47
CA PHE A 362 -1.35 18.08 -3.50
C PHE A 362 -2.28 18.86 -2.56
N ASP A 363 -3.58 18.61 -2.61
CA ASP A 363 -4.54 19.23 -1.69
C ASP A 363 -4.19 18.93 -0.22
N PHE A 364 -3.86 17.67 0.09
CA PHE A 364 -3.50 17.25 1.45
C PHE A 364 -2.24 17.96 1.98
N VAL A 365 -1.17 18.00 1.17
CA VAL A 365 0.15 18.49 1.60
C VAL A 365 0.31 19.99 1.41
N LYS A 366 -0.15 20.55 0.27
CA LYS A 366 0.15 21.95 -0.12
C LYS A 366 -0.97 22.91 0.19
N GLU A 367 -2.24 22.52 0.03
CA GLU A 367 -3.36 23.40 0.25
C GLU A 367 -3.86 23.34 1.71
N ARG A 368 -3.90 22.14 2.29
CA ARG A 368 -4.34 21.93 3.68
C ARG A 368 -3.18 21.88 4.67
N GLU A 369 -1.97 21.70 4.20
CA GLU A 369 -0.74 21.65 4.98
C GLU A 369 -0.78 20.62 6.13
N PHE A 370 -1.50 19.50 5.95
CA PHE A 370 -1.56 18.47 6.96
C PHE A 370 -0.19 17.84 7.18
N GLN A 371 0.19 17.77 8.45
CA GLN A 371 1.43 17.17 8.90
C GLN A 371 1.19 15.69 9.20
N PHE A 372 1.47 14.86 8.21
CA PHE A 372 1.35 13.41 8.31
C PHE A 372 2.35 12.75 7.35
N PRO A 373 3.17 11.77 7.79
CA PRO A 373 4.13 11.09 6.92
C PRO A 373 3.45 10.42 5.73
N LEU A 374 3.85 10.77 4.51
CA LEU A 374 3.25 10.20 3.29
C LEU A 374 3.41 8.68 3.19
N ALA A 375 4.46 8.14 3.80
CA ALA A 375 4.69 6.71 3.88
C ALA A 375 3.54 5.94 4.54
N ASN A 376 2.81 6.57 5.44
CA ASN A 376 1.72 5.98 6.21
C ASN A 376 0.32 6.38 5.68
N ILE A 377 0.25 7.05 4.54
CA ILE A 377 -1.01 7.33 3.84
C ILE A 377 -1.41 6.10 3.03
N TYR A 378 -2.65 5.68 3.20
CA TYR A 378 -3.30 4.63 2.44
C TYR A 378 -4.30 5.20 1.43
N ASN A 379 -4.39 4.58 0.28
CA ASN A 379 -5.44 4.77 -0.72
C ASN A 379 -5.64 3.48 -1.51
N HIS A 380 -6.69 3.41 -2.34
CA HIS A 380 -6.96 2.26 -3.20
C HIS A 380 -6.07 2.29 -4.46
N ASP A 381 -4.77 2.19 -4.30
CA ASP A 381 -3.82 2.09 -5.41
C ASP A 381 -2.76 1.02 -5.10
N PRO A 382 -2.38 0.18 -6.10
CA PRO A 382 -2.86 0.16 -7.48
C PRO A 382 -4.18 -0.60 -7.65
N ILE A 383 -5.06 -0.11 -8.53
CA ILE A 383 -6.27 -0.79 -8.93
C ILE A 383 -6.13 -1.29 -10.36
N TYR A 384 -6.20 -2.57 -10.56
CA TYR A 384 -6.27 -3.22 -11.86
C TYR A 384 -7.21 -4.42 -11.81
N GLY A 385 -8.46 -4.14 -11.44
CA GLY A 385 -9.54 -5.09 -11.15
C GLY A 385 -10.75 -4.91 -12.08
N LYS A 386 -11.49 -5.96 -12.30
CA LYS A 386 -12.63 -6.03 -13.25
C LYS A 386 -13.90 -5.37 -12.76
N THR A 387 -14.02 -5.14 -11.45
CA THR A 387 -15.21 -4.54 -10.85
C THR A 387 -14.98 -3.10 -10.44
N GLY A 388 -16.05 -2.41 -10.17
CA GLY A 388 -16.05 -1.09 -9.54
C GLY A 388 -16.13 0.08 -10.49
N THR A 389 -15.47 0.17 -11.64
CA THR A 389 -15.51 1.39 -12.45
C THR A 389 -15.03 1.28 -13.89
N ASN A 390 -15.39 0.29 -14.65
CA ASN A 390 -14.90 0.23 -16.03
C ASN A 390 -13.37 0.45 -16.17
N LEU A 391 -12.60 0.00 -15.19
CA LEU A 391 -11.15 0.03 -15.20
C LEU A 391 -10.59 -1.08 -16.10
N ALA A 392 -11.47 -1.83 -16.75
CA ALA A 392 -11.12 -2.95 -17.55
C ALA A 392 -10.13 -2.57 -18.68
N ASN A 393 -9.00 -3.24 -18.70
CA ASN A 393 -8.17 -3.50 -19.88
C ASN A 393 -7.80 -2.30 -20.77
N GLN A 394 -7.42 -1.16 -20.18
CA GLN A 394 -7.09 0.03 -20.96
C GLN A 394 -5.66 0.53 -20.76
N MET A 395 -4.82 -0.25 -20.10
CA MET A 395 -3.41 0.07 -19.96
C MET A 395 -2.56 -0.89 -20.80
N THR A 396 -1.75 -0.32 -21.68
CA THR A 396 -0.62 -1.04 -22.28
C THR A 396 0.38 -1.40 -21.19
N ASP A 397 1.34 -2.28 -21.49
CA ASP A 397 2.41 -2.63 -20.54
C ASP A 397 3.21 -1.39 -20.08
N ASP A 398 3.54 -0.49 -21.01
CA ASP A 398 4.22 0.77 -20.70
C ASP A 398 3.37 1.71 -19.83
N GLU A 399 2.07 1.77 -20.04
CA GLU A 399 1.15 2.55 -19.22
C GLU A 399 1.00 1.96 -17.83
N PHE A 400 0.91 0.63 -17.71
CA PHE A 400 0.86 -0.08 -16.43
C PHE A 400 2.16 0.11 -15.64
N LYS A 401 3.31 0.02 -16.30
CA LYS A 401 4.61 0.34 -15.71
C LYS A 401 4.65 1.76 -15.18
N THR A 402 4.23 2.73 -16.00
CA THR A 402 4.16 4.15 -15.59
C THR A 402 3.23 4.34 -14.40
N TYR A 403 2.08 3.67 -14.39
CA TYR A 403 1.10 3.70 -13.31
C TYR A 403 1.72 3.28 -11.97
N LEU A 404 2.39 2.12 -11.94
CA LEU A 404 3.04 1.61 -10.73
C LEU A 404 4.21 2.51 -10.28
N TYR A 405 5.13 2.84 -11.17
CA TYR A 405 6.34 3.57 -10.81
C TYR A 405 6.07 5.01 -10.36
N MET A 406 5.12 5.71 -11.00
CA MET A 406 4.71 7.03 -10.54
C MET A 406 4.08 6.99 -9.13
N MET A 407 3.24 5.98 -8.86
CA MET A 407 2.70 5.77 -7.51
C MET A 407 3.80 5.46 -6.49
N GLY A 408 4.83 4.70 -6.87
CA GLY A 408 5.96 4.38 -6.02
C GLY A 408 6.66 5.62 -5.47
N THR A 409 6.73 6.68 -6.26
CA THR A 409 7.36 7.94 -5.85
C THR A 409 6.53 8.78 -4.88
N ARG A 410 5.28 8.42 -4.60
CA ARG A 410 4.51 8.97 -3.47
C ARG A 410 5.08 8.57 -2.12
N GLY A 411 5.86 7.50 -2.07
CA GLY A 411 6.60 7.03 -0.89
C GLY A 411 5.80 6.20 0.09
N THR A 412 4.63 5.67 -0.27
CA THR A 412 3.84 4.83 0.62
C THR A 412 4.57 3.54 0.99
N ALA A 413 4.44 3.14 2.26
CA ALA A 413 4.90 1.84 2.75
C ALA A 413 3.97 0.69 2.34
N PHE A 414 2.71 0.99 2.12
CA PHE A 414 1.64 0.03 2.08
C PHE A 414 1.06 -0.14 0.68
N TRP A 415 1.28 -1.32 0.09
CA TRP A 415 0.85 -1.71 -1.23
C TRP A 415 -0.21 -2.80 -1.15
N GLU A 416 -1.46 -2.40 -1.19
CA GLU A 416 -2.61 -3.28 -1.28
C GLU A 416 -2.98 -3.45 -2.76
N LEU A 417 -2.67 -4.62 -3.33
CA LEU A 417 -2.83 -4.89 -4.75
C LEU A 417 -4.27 -5.32 -5.04
N TYR A 418 -5.01 -4.44 -5.71
CA TYR A 418 -6.39 -4.66 -6.11
C TYR A 418 -6.46 -5.16 -7.54
N TYR A 419 -6.01 -6.37 -7.77
CA TYR A 419 -5.90 -6.97 -9.09
C TYR A 419 -6.97 -8.03 -9.33
N SER A 420 -7.41 -8.15 -10.60
CA SER A 420 -8.13 -9.33 -11.08
C SER A 420 -7.16 -10.20 -11.87
N PRO A 421 -7.08 -11.51 -11.58
CA PRO A 421 -6.11 -12.40 -12.23
C PRO A 421 -6.16 -12.32 -13.76
N GLU A 422 -7.36 -12.35 -14.33
CA GLU A 422 -7.56 -12.29 -15.78
C GLU A 422 -7.10 -10.99 -16.44
N MET A 423 -7.02 -9.90 -15.69
CA MET A 423 -6.57 -8.62 -16.24
C MET A 423 -5.04 -8.51 -16.23
N ILE A 424 -4.41 -8.97 -15.15
CA ILE A 424 -2.95 -8.91 -15.04
C ILE A 424 -2.26 -10.01 -15.86
N ASP A 425 -2.98 -11.07 -16.25
CA ASP A 425 -2.49 -12.10 -17.17
C ASP A 425 -2.19 -11.57 -18.57
N GLU A 426 -2.72 -10.40 -18.95
CA GLU A 426 -2.49 -9.80 -20.26
C GLU A 426 -1.11 -9.15 -20.34
N GLY A 427 -0.39 -9.42 -21.44
CA GLY A 427 0.92 -8.83 -21.71
C GLY A 427 1.99 -9.29 -20.73
N GLN A 428 2.84 -8.35 -20.30
CA GLN A 428 3.95 -8.61 -19.39
C GLN A 428 3.72 -8.04 -17.98
N LYS A 429 2.45 -7.86 -17.59
CA LYS A 429 2.11 -7.13 -16.34
C LYS A 429 2.57 -7.84 -15.08
N TRP A 430 2.62 -9.18 -15.06
CA TRP A 430 3.20 -9.92 -13.94
C TRP A 430 4.68 -9.58 -13.73
N ASP A 431 5.47 -9.60 -14.79
CA ASP A 431 6.90 -9.27 -14.73
C ASP A 431 7.12 -7.80 -14.37
N ILE A 432 6.30 -6.89 -14.91
CA ILE A 432 6.35 -5.46 -14.59
C ILE A 432 6.03 -5.23 -13.11
N ASN A 433 4.99 -5.90 -12.59
CA ASN A 433 4.63 -5.82 -11.18
C ASN A 433 5.75 -6.33 -10.27
N ALA A 434 6.33 -7.48 -10.60
CA ALA A 434 7.43 -8.07 -9.83
C ALA A 434 8.65 -7.15 -9.78
N GLU A 435 9.06 -6.63 -10.92
CA GLU A 435 10.19 -5.70 -11.01
C GLU A 435 9.93 -4.41 -10.24
N TYR A 436 8.71 -3.88 -10.35
CA TYR A 436 8.30 -2.70 -9.61
C TYR A 436 8.37 -2.93 -8.09
N LEU A 437 7.79 -4.02 -7.58
CA LEU A 437 7.79 -4.31 -6.14
C LEU A 437 9.21 -4.50 -5.58
N GLU A 438 10.08 -5.18 -6.33
CA GLU A 438 11.50 -5.30 -5.97
C GLU A 438 12.19 -3.94 -5.92
N TRP A 439 12.00 -3.11 -6.95
CA TRP A 439 12.55 -1.76 -7.00
C TRP A 439 12.04 -0.88 -5.85
N ALA A 440 10.73 -0.87 -5.61
CA ALA A 440 10.11 -0.05 -4.57
C ALA A 440 10.57 -0.48 -3.16
N LYS A 441 10.63 -1.78 -2.88
CA LYS A 441 11.13 -2.32 -1.61
C LYS A 441 12.59 -1.97 -1.37
N LYS A 442 13.44 -2.17 -2.38
CA LYS A 442 14.88 -1.86 -2.31
C LYS A 442 15.14 -0.38 -2.06
N ASN A 443 14.35 0.49 -2.67
CA ASN A 443 14.52 1.94 -2.59
C ASN A 443 13.58 2.62 -1.58
N TYR A 444 12.88 1.85 -0.76
CA TYR A 444 11.88 2.39 0.17
C TYR A 444 12.49 3.38 1.17
N HIS A 445 13.73 3.16 1.61
CA HIS A 445 14.44 4.08 2.49
C HIS A 445 14.59 5.49 1.90
N ILE A 446 14.64 5.62 0.57
CA ILE A 446 14.64 6.90 -0.16
C ILE A 446 13.20 7.38 -0.39
N LEU A 447 12.34 6.49 -0.94
CA LEU A 447 10.99 6.81 -1.39
C LEU A 447 10.10 7.33 -0.26
N LYS A 448 10.22 6.78 0.95
CA LYS A 448 9.42 7.18 2.12
C LYS A 448 9.53 8.66 2.49
N ASN A 449 10.57 9.35 2.02
CA ASN A 449 10.83 10.77 2.29
C ASN A 449 10.32 11.67 1.16
N ALA A 450 9.26 11.31 0.48
CA ALA A 450 8.72 12.02 -0.67
C ALA A 450 8.26 13.44 -0.34
N LYS A 451 8.62 14.37 -1.21
CA LYS A 451 8.09 15.75 -1.27
C LYS A 451 7.53 16.03 -2.65
N LEU A 452 6.45 16.80 -2.72
CA LEU A 452 5.83 17.17 -4.00
C LEU A 452 6.59 18.30 -4.68
N ILE A 453 6.77 18.18 -5.99
CA ILE A 453 7.33 19.22 -6.86
C ILE A 453 6.33 19.59 -7.96
N GLY A 454 6.44 20.81 -8.49
CA GLY A 454 5.50 21.33 -9.48
C GLY A 454 4.17 21.81 -8.86
N THR A 455 3.10 21.67 -9.63
CA THR A 455 1.75 22.11 -9.22
C THR A 455 0.71 21.02 -9.49
N THR A 456 -0.49 21.16 -8.92
CA THR A 456 -1.50 20.09 -8.92
C THR A 456 -1.81 19.55 -10.31
N PRO A 457 -1.74 18.21 -10.51
CA PRO A 457 -1.91 17.58 -11.82
C PRO A 457 -3.37 17.49 -12.28
N ASP A 458 -4.34 17.65 -11.40
CA ASP A 458 -5.77 17.56 -11.72
C ASP A 458 -6.25 18.67 -12.68
N LYS A 459 -5.44 19.72 -12.82
CA LYS A 459 -5.61 20.81 -13.79
C LYS A 459 -4.68 20.67 -15.00
N GLY A 460 -4.04 19.54 -15.18
CA GLY A 460 -3.11 19.29 -16.28
C GLY A 460 -1.75 19.99 -16.14
N ASN A 461 -1.34 20.32 -14.93
CA ASN A 461 -0.02 20.92 -14.69
C ASN A 461 1.06 19.84 -14.54
N THR A 462 2.30 20.22 -14.83
CA THR A 462 3.48 19.39 -14.59
C THR A 462 3.76 19.28 -13.09
N TYR A 463 4.13 18.09 -12.67
CA TYR A 463 4.37 17.77 -11.28
C TYR A 463 5.28 16.56 -11.13
N GLY A 464 5.60 16.23 -9.90
CA GLY A 464 6.25 14.99 -9.52
C GLY A 464 6.54 14.92 -8.03
N TYR A 465 7.43 14.01 -7.70
CA TYR A 465 7.89 13.79 -6.34
C TYR A 465 9.41 13.78 -6.30
N SER A 466 9.96 14.28 -5.21
CA SER A 466 11.40 14.27 -4.94
C SER A 466 11.61 13.59 -3.59
N CYS A 467 12.35 12.49 -3.60
CA CYS A 467 12.55 11.61 -2.45
C CYS A 467 14.05 11.53 -2.16
N TRP A 468 14.47 11.69 -0.89
CA TRP A 468 15.88 11.72 -0.53
C TRP A 468 16.19 10.96 0.75
N ASP A 469 17.31 10.24 0.73
CA ASP A 469 17.96 9.68 1.91
C ASP A 469 19.48 9.91 1.80
N GLY A 470 20.00 10.83 2.61
CA GLY A 470 21.42 11.19 2.60
C GLY A 470 21.89 11.67 1.22
N GLU A 471 22.71 10.86 0.55
CA GLU A 471 23.33 11.17 -0.75
C GLU A 471 22.61 10.54 -1.94
N GLU A 472 21.48 9.90 -1.70
CA GLU A 472 20.68 9.22 -2.71
C GLU A 472 19.32 9.89 -2.86
N GLY A 473 18.91 10.10 -4.11
CA GLY A 473 17.62 10.71 -4.43
C GLY A 473 16.91 10.00 -5.56
N ILE A 474 15.58 10.06 -5.53
CA ILE A 474 14.70 9.61 -6.62
C ILE A 474 13.74 10.75 -6.93
N ILE A 475 13.70 11.18 -8.19
CA ILE A 475 12.85 12.28 -8.63
C ILE A 475 11.97 11.80 -9.77
N SER A 476 10.65 11.91 -9.61
CA SER A 476 9.68 11.70 -10.68
C SER A 476 9.18 13.02 -11.25
N MET A 477 8.89 13.03 -12.54
CA MET A 477 8.40 14.19 -13.28
C MET A 477 7.36 13.71 -14.29
N ARG A 478 6.22 14.40 -14.34
CA ARG A 478 5.14 14.02 -15.25
C ARG A 478 4.42 15.24 -15.83
N ASN A 479 4.00 15.10 -17.09
CA ASN A 479 3.11 16.02 -17.78
C ASN A 479 1.79 15.29 -18.11
N PRO A 480 0.72 15.51 -17.34
CA PRO A 480 -0.56 14.88 -17.61
C PRO A 480 -1.36 15.54 -18.74
N SER A 481 -0.89 16.67 -19.29
CA SER A 481 -1.65 17.46 -20.27
C SER A 481 -1.52 16.93 -21.70
N ALA A 482 -2.34 17.46 -22.60
CA ALA A 482 -2.30 17.18 -24.05
C ALA A 482 -1.30 18.07 -24.80
N SER A 483 -0.56 18.94 -24.13
CA SER A 483 0.43 19.85 -24.72
C SER A 483 1.79 19.70 -24.09
N VAL A 484 2.85 20.04 -24.82
CA VAL A 484 4.20 20.11 -24.28
C VAL A 484 4.25 21.15 -23.14
N LYS A 485 4.83 20.79 -22.01
CA LYS A 485 4.99 21.65 -20.85
C LYS A 485 6.35 21.50 -20.21
N THR A 486 6.75 22.51 -19.47
CA THR A 486 8.00 22.53 -18.72
C THR A 486 7.74 22.36 -17.24
N LEU A 487 8.57 21.55 -16.57
CA LEU A 487 8.68 21.48 -15.12
C LEU A 487 10.02 22.08 -14.70
N SER A 488 10.02 23.00 -13.73
CA SER A 488 11.23 23.59 -13.20
C SER A 488 11.21 23.59 -11.67
N PHE A 489 12.34 23.24 -11.05
CA PHE A 489 12.57 23.30 -9.60
C PHE A 489 14.05 23.45 -9.29
N THR A 490 14.36 23.98 -8.11
CA THR A 490 15.73 24.03 -7.61
C THR A 490 16.02 22.77 -6.81
N LEU A 491 17.16 22.14 -7.05
CA LEU A 491 17.61 20.95 -6.32
C LEU A 491 18.20 21.39 -4.97
N ASP A 492 17.34 21.62 -4.01
CA ASP A 492 17.71 22.11 -2.68
C ASP A 492 16.85 21.47 -1.58
N ARG A 493 16.90 22.02 -0.39
CA ARG A 493 16.15 21.56 0.76
C ARG A 493 14.62 21.61 0.56
N ASN A 494 14.11 22.54 -0.26
CA ASN A 494 12.66 22.65 -0.51
C ASN A 494 12.12 21.43 -1.25
N VAL A 495 12.98 20.71 -1.96
CA VAL A 495 12.65 19.43 -2.62
C VAL A 495 13.23 18.23 -1.87
N GLY A 496 13.71 18.41 -0.66
CA GLY A 496 14.19 17.35 0.23
C GLY A 496 15.68 17.04 0.15
N ALA A 497 16.43 17.65 -0.77
CA ALA A 497 17.88 17.44 -0.86
C ALA A 497 18.59 18.07 0.34
N ALA A 498 19.47 17.31 1.00
CA ALA A 498 20.17 17.79 2.19
C ALA A 498 21.32 18.77 1.85
N GLU A 499 21.60 19.71 2.75
CA GLU A 499 22.73 20.65 2.57
C GLU A 499 24.10 19.98 2.56
N SER A 500 24.20 18.77 3.11
CA SER A 500 25.42 17.95 3.03
C SER A 500 25.81 17.57 1.60
N LEU A 501 24.91 17.77 0.63
CA LEU A 501 25.16 17.59 -0.80
C LEU A 501 25.85 18.79 -1.46
N LYS A 502 25.96 19.94 -0.77
CA LYS A 502 26.66 21.10 -1.30
C LYS A 502 28.11 20.74 -1.69
N GLY A 503 28.48 21.08 -2.92
CA GLY A 503 29.82 20.79 -3.48
C GLY A 503 29.99 19.36 -4.01
N LYS A 504 29.03 18.47 -3.82
CA LYS A 504 29.06 17.11 -4.38
C LYS A 504 28.42 17.08 -5.76
N THR A 505 28.88 16.16 -6.60
CA THR A 505 28.27 15.85 -7.90
C THR A 505 27.45 14.59 -7.76
N LEU A 506 26.19 14.66 -8.19
CA LEU A 506 25.27 13.54 -8.24
C LEU A 506 25.21 13.00 -9.66
N ASN A 507 25.35 11.69 -9.82
CA ASN A 507 25.21 10.99 -11.08
C ASN A 507 23.74 10.56 -11.27
N ARG A 508 23.21 10.77 -12.48
CA ARG A 508 21.84 10.39 -12.83
C ARG A 508 21.80 9.00 -13.46
N THR A 509 20.81 8.21 -13.05
CA THR A 509 20.35 6.99 -13.74
C THR A 509 18.88 7.14 -14.08
N THR A 510 18.47 6.83 -15.30
CA THR A 510 17.06 6.86 -15.70
C THR A 510 16.35 5.58 -15.28
N ILE A 511 15.31 5.70 -14.46
CA ILE A 511 14.49 4.57 -13.98
C ILE A 511 13.26 4.37 -14.88
N LEU A 512 12.63 5.47 -15.32
CA LEU A 512 11.48 5.47 -16.21
C LEU A 512 11.59 6.61 -17.21
N ASP A 513 11.23 6.35 -18.46
CA ASP A 513 11.25 7.32 -19.58
C ASP A 513 10.06 7.14 -20.53
N HIS A 514 8.86 7.03 -19.97
CA HIS A 514 7.62 6.82 -20.71
C HIS A 514 7.30 8.01 -21.63
N LYS A 515 7.14 7.76 -22.93
CA LYS A 515 6.87 8.76 -23.99
C LYS A 515 7.94 9.83 -24.19
N THR A 516 9.12 9.61 -23.67
CA THR A 516 10.25 10.50 -23.90
C THR A 516 10.69 10.42 -25.37
N THR A 517 10.85 11.57 -26.00
CA THR A 517 11.23 11.67 -27.44
C THR A 517 12.66 12.15 -27.63
N ASP A 518 13.31 12.67 -26.61
CA ASP A 518 14.68 13.13 -26.62
C ASP A 518 15.66 12.08 -26.09
N ALA A 519 16.93 12.26 -26.37
CA ALA A 519 17.98 11.35 -25.89
C ALA A 519 18.29 11.50 -24.39
N GLN A 520 17.62 12.39 -23.68
CA GLN A 520 17.86 12.74 -22.27
C GLN A 520 19.36 12.95 -21.95
N THR A 521 20.05 13.72 -22.78
CA THR A 521 21.47 14.02 -22.58
C THR A 521 21.71 15.06 -21.50
N ASP A 522 20.68 15.85 -21.17
CA ASP A 522 20.74 16.87 -20.14
C ASP A 522 20.78 16.26 -18.75
N TYR A 523 21.42 16.96 -17.83
CA TYR A 523 21.47 16.56 -16.41
C TYR A 523 22.04 15.14 -16.17
N GLN A 524 23.01 14.70 -16.98
CA GLN A 524 23.78 13.47 -16.68
C GLN A 524 24.39 13.51 -15.28
N THR A 525 24.78 14.73 -14.86
CA THR A 525 25.19 15.05 -13.50
C THR A 525 24.49 16.31 -13.05
N VAL A 526 24.18 16.40 -11.77
CA VAL A 526 23.57 17.56 -11.11
C VAL A 526 24.26 17.87 -9.80
N LYS A 527 24.03 19.08 -9.28
CA LYS A 527 24.58 19.53 -7.99
C LYS A 527 23.48 20.17 -7.15
N TYR A 528 23.68 20.18 -5.85
CA TYR A 528 22.85 20.97 -4.94
C TYR A 528 22.86 22.45 -5.36
N GLY A 529 21.68 23.03 -5.48
CA GLY A 529 21.47 24.41 -5.93
C GLY A 529 21.22 24.56 -7.43
N ASP A 530 21.39 23.51 -8.24
CA ASP A 530 21.07 23.57 -9.66
C ASP A 530 19.56 23.78 -9.87
N VAL A 531 19.24 24.64 -10.84
CA VAL A 531 17.87 24.78 -11.34
C VAL A 531 17.64 23.72 -12.42
N ILE A 532 16.84 22.74 -12.11
CA ILE A 532 16.45 21.68 -13.05
C ILE A 532 15.23 22.16 -13.83
N THR A 533 15.36 22.20 -15.15
CA THR A 533 14.27 22.57 -16.04
C THR A 533 14.17 21.52 -17.16
N VAL A 534 13.04 20.80 -17.20
CA VAL A 534 12.81 19.76 -18.19
C VAL A 534 11.55 20.06 -19.01
N THR A 535 11.65 19.83 -20.29
CA THR A 535 10.51 19.89 -21.21
C THR A 535 9.92 18.49 -21.35
N LEU A 536 8.64 18.35 -21.06
CA LEU A 536 7.93 17.07 -21.04
C LEU A 536 6.88 17.03 -22.15
N GLN A 537 6.84 15.96 -22.93
CA GLN A 537 5.85 15.71 -23.96
C GLN A 537 4.46 15.41 -23.34
N PRO A 538 3.37 15.50 -24.12
CA PRO A 538 2.04 15.14 -23.64
C PRO A 538 1.99 13.71 -23.08
N GLY A 539 1.60 13.57 -21.81
CA GLY A 539 1.51 12.29 -21.12
C GLY A 539 2.85 11.65 -20.77
N GLU A 540 3.95 12.38 -20.90
CA GLU A 540 5.29 11.90 -20.54
C GLU A 540 5.47 11.76 -19.03
N ALA A 541 6.18 10.70 -18.62
CA ALA A 541 6.68 10.51 -17.26
C ALA A 541 8.16 10.12 -17.29
N ARG A 542 8.96 10.76 -16.43
CA ARG A 542 10.38 10.43 -16.20
C ARG A 542 10.62 10.18 -14.71
N ILE A 543 11.45 9.21 -14.41
CA ILE A 543 11.96 8.99 -13.05
C ILE A 543 13.47 8.84 -13.12
N TRP A 544 14.16 9.65 -12.32
CA TRP A 544 15.59 9.62 -12.17
C TRP A 544 15.99 9.13 -10.79
N SER A 545 17.03 8.30 -10.73
CA SER A 545 17.80 8.05 -9.53
C SER A 545 19.05 8.92 -9.57
N LEU A 546 19.39 9.54 -8.45
CA LEU A 546 20.55 10.42 -8.28
C LEU A 546 21.41 9.90 -7.13
N SER A 547 22.71 9.77 -7.33
CA SER A 547 23.64 9.33 -6.28
C SER A 547 25.03 9.93 -6.47
N THR A 548 25.74 10.18 -5.38
CA THR A 548 27.16 10.53 -5.40
C THR A 548 28.01 9.35 -5.85
N ALA A 549 27.55 8.11 -5.64
CA ALA A 549 28.18 6.91 -6.16
C ALA A 549 27.92 6.78 -7.67
N LYS A 550 28.93 6.30 -8.40
CA LYS A 550 28.77 5.93 -9.81
C LYS A 550 28.69 4.42 -9.91
N ASP A 551 27.67 3.92 -10.57
CA ASP A 551 27.62 2.51 -10.91
C ASP A 551 28.68 2.16 -11.97
N THR A 552 29.47 1.15 -11.68
CA THR A 552 30.56 0.67 -12.54
C THR A 552 30.45 -0.84 -12.82
N LYS A 553 29.39 -1.47 -12.35
CA LYS A 553 29.17 -2.91 -12.57
C LYS A 553 28.41 -3.11 -13.86
N ALA A 554 28.79 -4.13 -14.60
CA ALA A 554 28.03 -4.59 -15.76
C ALA A 554 26.96 -5.61 -15.33
N PRO A 555 25.79 -5.63 -15.99
CA PRO A 555 24.74 -6.61 -15.74
C PRO A 555 25.26 -8.04 -15.85
N GLN A 556 24.89 -8.89 -14.90
CA GLN A 556 25.29 -10.29 -14.85
C GLN A 556 24.10 -11.19 -15.24
N LEU A 557 24.38 -12.18 -16.06
CA LEU A 557 23.39 -13.20 -16.37
C LEU A 557 23.15 -14.09 -15.14
N THR A 558 21.90 -14.19 -14.70
CA THR A 558 21.49 -15.03 -13.55
C THR A 558 20.83 -16.32 -13.97
N LEU A 559 20.18 -16.34 -15.15
CA LEU A 559 19.51 -17.53 -15.67
C LEU A 559 19.51 -17.52 -17.20
N ALA A 560 19.75 -18.67 -17.81
CA ALA A 560 19.54 -18.92 -19.23
C ALA A 560 18.78 -20.23 -19.40
N LYS A 561 17.66 -20.20 -20.10
CA LYS A 561 16.84 -21.39 -20.34
C LYS A 561 16.14 -21.34 -21.69
N ALA A 562 15.91 -22.50 -22.30
CA ALA A 562 14.98 -22.63 -23.41
C ALA A 562 13.57 -22.85 -22.84
N THR A 563 12.65 -21.94 -23.15
CA THR A 563 11.25 -22.00 -22.68
C THR A 563 10.33 -22.69 -23.67
N ALA A 564 10.77 -22.82 -24.93
CA ALA A 564 10.11 -23.56 -26.00
C ALA A 564 11.16 -24.03 -26.99
N ASP A 565 10.76 -24.85 -27.96
CA ASP A 565 11.62 -25.36 -29.03
C ASP A 565 12.24 -24.28 -29.93
N ASN A 566 11.73 -23.06 -29.84
CA ASN A 566 12.19 -21.92 -30.61
C ASN A 566 12.40 -20.65 -29.79
N THR A 567 12.44 -20.76 -28.44
CA THR A 567 12.53 -19.59 -27.56
C THR A 567 13.55 -19.82 -26.47
N ILE A 568 14.50 -18.88 -26.34
CA ILE A 568 15.47 -18.83 -25.25
C ILE A 568 15.27 -17.55 -24.43
N GLU A 569 15.19 -17.69 -23.12
CA GLU A 569 15.11 -16.60 -22.17
C GLU A 569 16.43 -16.47 -21.42
N LEU A 570 16.93 -15.22 -21.36
CA LEU A 570 18.12 -14.84 -20.60
C LEU A 570 17.68 -13.83 -19.53
N THR A 571 17.93 -14.09 -18.25
CA THR A 571 17.56 -13.21 -17.13
C THR A 571 18.80 -12.60 -16.49
N PHE A 572 18.74 -11.30 -16.16
CA PHE A 572 19.84 -10.53 -15.58
C PHE A 572 19.53 -10.11 -14.14
N ASP A 573 20.60 -9.85 -13.37
CA ASP A 573 20.52 -9.36 -11.99
C ASP A 573 20.05 -7.89 -11.88
N GLU A 574 20.11 -7.16 -12.99
CA GLU A 574 19.67 -5.79 -13.11
C GLU A 574 19.04 -5.51 -14.48
N ARG A 575 18.54 -4.30 -14.68
CA ARG A 575 17.97 -3.87 -15.96
C ARG A 575 19.01 -3.77 -17.05
N VAL A 576 18.66 -4.28 -18.23
CA VAL A 576 19.44 -4.14 -19.45
C VAL A 576 18.66 -3.36 -20.51
N THR A 577 19.38 -2.59 -21.29
CA THR A 577 18.86 -1.78 -22.41
C THR A 577 19.77 -1.94 -23.61
N GLY A 578 19.36 -1.45 -24.75
CA GLY A 578 20.09 -1.55 -26.00
C GLY A 578 19.41 -2.51 -26.99
N THR A 579 20.07 -2.72 -28.13
CA THR A 579 19.61 -3.64 -29.16
C THR A 579 20.43 -4.90 -29.09
N PRO A 580 19.86 -6.04 -28.61
CA PRO A 580 20.61 -7.26 -28.48
C PRO A 580 20.99 -7.82 -29.86
N ALA A 581 22.26 -8.08 -30.04
CA ALA A 581 22.79 -8.84 -31.18
C ALA A 581 23.14 -10.25 -30.69
N ALA A 582 22.40 -11.25 -31.14
CA ALA A 582 22.47 -12.60 -30.62
C ALA A 582 22.84 -13.63 -31.68
N THR A 583 23.62 -14.65 -31.27
CA THR A 583 23.89 -15.85 -32.04
C THR A 583 23.66 -17.08 -31.18
N VAL A 584 23.13 -18.14 -31.80
CA VAL A 584 22.88 -19.43 -31.17
C VAL A 584 23.51 -20.52 -32.04
N SER A 585 24.39 -21.33 -31.47
CA SER A 585 25.05 -22.40 -32.22
C SER A 585 24.03 -23.43 -32.71
N GLY A 586 24.06 -23.72 -34.02
CA GLY A 586 23.17 -24.72 -34.62
C GLY A 586 21.72 -24.22 -34.84
N ALA A 587 21.40 -22.95 -34.57
CA ALA A 587 20.10 -22.37 -34.83
C ALA A 587 20.22 -20.93 -35.33
N ASN A 588 19.28 -20.51 -36.18
CA ASN A 588 19.19 -19.13 -36.63
C ASN A 588 18.37 -18.29 -35.66
N VAL A 589 18.89 -17.16 -35.20
CA VAL A 589 18.14 -16.20 -34.42
C VAL A 589 17.33 -15.31 -35.37
N THR A 590 16.02 -15.35 -35.24
CA THR A 590 15.10 -14.58 -36.10
C THR A 590 14.65 -13.28 -35.39
N LYS A 591 14.69 -13.26 -34.05
CA LYS A 591 14.37 -12.09 -33.24
C LYS A 591 15.17 -12.09 -31.95
N ALA A 592 15.62 -10.93 -31.51
CA ALA A 592 16.20 -10.73 -30.20
C ALA A 592 15.65 -9.41 -29.62
N GLU A 593 15.05 -9.46 -28.44
CA GLU A 593 14.44 -8.29 -27.84
C GLU A 593 14.61 -8.26 -26.32
N VAL A 594 14.70 -7.06 -25.77
CA VAL A 594 14.65 -6.83 -24.33
C VAL A 594 13.19 -6.83 -23.90
N SER A 595 12.87 -7.51 -22.81
CA SER A 595 11.50 -7.53 -22.24
C SER A 595 11.06 -6.16 -21.73
N ALA A 596 9.76 -5.98 -21.55
CA ALA A 596 9.20 -4.71 -21.06
C ALA A 596 9.72 -4.32 -19.67
N ASN A 597 10.01 -5.29 -18.79
CA ASN A 597 10.64 -5.04 -17.49
C ASN A 597 12.16 -4.83 -17.57
N GLN A 598 12.75 -4.95 -18.76
CA GLN A 598 14.17 -4.78 -19.03
C GLN A 598 15.11 -5.76 -18.29
N ARG A 599 14.59 -6.80 -17.63
CA ARG A 599 15.40 -7.79 -16.91
C ARG A 599 15.63 -9.08 -17.68
N LYS A 600 14.96 -9.22 -18.83
CA LYS A 600 15.08 -10.42 -19.66
C LYS A 600 15.41 -10.01 -21.11
N VAL A 601 16.14 -10.91 -21.78
CA VAL A 601 16.29 -10.89 -23.24
C VAL A 601 15.67 -12.15 -23.80
N MET A 602 14.73 -11.98 -24.72
CA MET A 602 14.03 -13.07 -25.40
C MET A 602 14.63 -13.28 -26.78
N LEU A 603 15.06 -14.49 -27.08
CA LEU A 603 15.57 -14.88 -28.39
C LEU A 603 14.55 -15.81 -29.05
N THR A 604 14.08 -15.46 -30.23
CA THR A 604 13.33 -16.38 -31.10
C THR A 604 14.30 -17.01 -32.10
N THR A 605 14.33 -18.34 -32.17
CA THR A 605 15.26 -19.10 -33.00
C THR A 605 14.50 -19.96 -34.01
N SER A 606 15.24 -20.55 -34.98
CA SER A 606 14.75 -21.76 -35.65
C SER A 606 14.63 -22.88 -34.62
N THR A 607 13.86 -23.93 -34.95
CA THR A 607 13.58 -25.07 -34.06
C THR A 607 14.86 -25.67 -33.48
N LEU A 608 14.91 -25.77 -32.16
CA LEU A 608 15.96 -26.46 -31.39
C LEU A 608 15.62 -27.94 -31.29
N SER A 609 16.60 -28.79 -31.46
CA SER A 609 16.40 -30.23 -31.28
C SER A 609 16.39 -30.58 -29.78
N ALA A 610 15.45 -31.42 -29.36
CA ALA A 610 15.36 -31.90 -27.97
C ALA A 610 16.67 -32.56 -27.55
N GLY A 611 17.13 -32.24 -26.34
CA GLY A 611 18.42 -32.69 -25.78
C GLY A 611 19.66 -32.01 -26.35
N SER A 612 19.50 -31.09 -27.32
CA SER A 612 20.64 -30.35 -27.88
C SER A 612 21.15 -29.28 -26.90
N LYS A 613 22.45 -29.20 -26.80
CA LYS A 613 23.18 -28.17 -26.08
C LYS A 613 23.62 -27.11 -27.09
N VAL A 614 23.18 -25.92 -26.91
CA VAL A 614 23.50 -24.76 -27.78
C VAL A 614 24.25 -23.69 -27.01
N THR A 615 25.24 -23.08 -27.66
CA THR A 615 25.94 -21.91 -27.12
C THR A 615 25.21 -20.65 -27.57
N VAL A 616 24.88 -19.81 -26.61
CA VAL A 616 24.19 -18.52 -26.81
C VAL A 616 25.18 -17.41 -26.53
N SER A 617 25.38 -16.53 -27.50
CA SER A 617 26.17 -15.31 -27.32
C SER A 617 25.31 -14.10 -27.62
N VAL A 618 25.30 -13.10 -26.71
CA VAL A 618 24.56 -11.84 -26.87
C VAL A 618 25.48 -10.67 -26.56
N SER A 619 25.42 -9.66 -27.40
CA SER A 619 26.12 -8.38 -27.25
C SER A 619 25.17 -7.21 -27.51
N GLY A 620 25.63 -5.99 -27.39
CA GLY A 620 24.82 -4.78 -27.62
C GLY A 620 23.93 -4.38 -26.45
N LEU A 621 24.07 -5.06 -25.31
CA LEU A 621 23.38 -4.73 -24.07
C LEU A 621 24.24 -3.87 -23.17
N LYS A 622 23.58 -3.03 -22.38
CA LYS A 622 24.19 -2.22 -21.33
C LYS A 622 23.15 -2.01 -20.21
N ASP A 623 23.62 -1.70 -19.02
CA ASP A 623 22.76 -1.23 -17.95
C ASP A 623 22.24 0.20 -18.22
N LEU A 624 21.49 0.75 -17.25
CA LEU A 624 20.97 2.11 -17.33
C LEU A 624 22.03 3.20 -17.16
N THR A 625 23.23 2.85 -16.65
CA THR A 625 24.37 3.76 -16.48
C THR A 625 25.38 3.68 -17.61
N GLY A 626 25.23 2.72 -18.52
CA GLY A 626 26.05 2.54 -19.72
C GLY A 626 27.11 1.45 -19.63
N ASN A 627 27.20 0.69 -18.54
CA ASN A 627 28.12 -0.44 -18.42
C ASN A 627 27.67 -1.60 -19.32
N ALA A 628 28.56 -2.02 -20.24
CA ALA A 628 28.22 -3.01 -21.26
C ALA A 628 28.14 -4.42 -20.67
N ALA A 629 27.10 -5.16 -21.02
CA ALA A 629 26.94 -6.57 -20.74
C ALA A 629 27.21 -7.41 -21.99
N ALA A 630 27.88 -8.53 -21.82
CA ALA A 630 28.07 -9.57 -22.82
C ALA A 630 27.72 -10.93 -22.24
N VAL A 631 26.96 -11.71 -22.99
CA VAL A 631 26.58 -13.05 -22.59
C VAL A 631 27.29 -14.06 -23.49
N ASN A 632 27.85 -15.09 -22.86
CA ASN A 632 28.29 -16.30 -23.55
C ASN A 632 27.99 -17.49 -22.61
N THR A 633 26.96 -18.24 -22.93
CA THR A 633 26.46 -19.31 -22.05
C THR A 633 25.94 -20.48 -22.85
N GLU A 634 25.76 -21.60 -22.19
CA GLU A 634 25.21 -22.82 -22.79
C GLU A 634 23.77 -23.03 -22.30
N VAL A 635 22.88 -23.42 -23.19
CA VAL A 635 21.47 -23.74 -22.91
C VAL A 635 21.17 -25.13 -23.50
N VAL A 636 20.43 -25.94 -22.76
CA VAL A 636 19.92 -27.23 -23.23
C VAL A 636 18.41 -27.11 -23.39
N TYR A 637 17.90 -27.41 -24.58
CA TYR A 637 16.46 -27.54 -24.78
C TYR A 637 16.05 -28.98 -24.44
N GLN A 638 15.11 -29.14 -23.54
CA GLN A 638 14.48 -30.41 -23.21
C GLN A 638 12.99 -30.31 -23.49
N GLU A 639 12.48 -31.20 -24.32
CA GLU A 639 11.05 -31.31 -24.57
C GLU A 639 10.39 -31.75 -23.25
N ASN A 640 9.32 -31.08 -22.81
CA ASN A 640 8.63 -31.40 -21.57
C ASN A 640 9.42 -31.12 -20.26
N GLN A 641 10.11 -30.00 -20.15
CA GLN A 641 10.53 -29.54 -18.84
C GLN A 641 9.28 -29.20 -17.99
N VAL A 642 8.79 -30.20 -17.27
CA VAL A 642 8.02 -29.95 -16.05
C VAL A 642 9.05 -29.38 -15.06
N VAL A 643 9.10 -28.05 -14.95
CA VAL A 643 9.75 -27.43 -13.81
C VAL A 643 8.85 -27.75 -12.62
N ALA A 644 9.08 -28.91 -11.99
CA ALA A 644 8.59 -29.11 -10.65
C ALA A 644 9.31 -28.06 -9.80
N LYS A 645 8.67 -26.91 -9.56
CA LYS A 645 8.99 -26.11 -8.40
C LYS A 645 8.65 -27.03 -7.23
N ALA A 646 9.66 -27.66 -6.66
CA ALA A 646 9.56 -28.09 -5.29
C ALA A 646 9.25 -26.82 -4.52
N SER A 647 7.99 -26.63 -4.10
CA SER A 647 7.72 -25.74 -2.99
C SER A 647 8.56 -26.31 -1.86
N ALA A 648 9.54 -25.55 -1.41
CA ALA A 648 10.55 -26.04 -0.48
C ALA A 648 9.99 -26.38 0.91
N LYS A 649 8.67 -26.56 1.05
CA LYS A 649 7.99 -26.76 2.33
C LYS A 649 6.79 -27.71 2.31
N THR A 650 6.44 -28.34 1.20
CA THR A 650 5.65 -29.55 1.33
C THR A 650 6.64 -30.63 1.77
N ASP A 651 6.45 -31.13 2.96
CA ASP A 651 7.15 -32.29 3.47
C ASP A 651 7.17 -33.35 2.38
N LEU A 652 8.26 -33.43 1.63
CA LEU A 652 8.58 -34.58 0.83
C LEU A 652 8.87 -35.68 1.83
N LYS A 653 7.79 -36.32 2.32
CA LYS A 653 7.88 -37.38 3.32
C LYS A 653 8.74 -38.54 2.85
N ASN A 654 8.89 -38.70 1.53
CA ASN A 654 9.83 -39.64 0.88
C ASN A 654 10.25 -39.11 -0.48
N ALA A 655 11.53 -39.09 -0.76
CA ALA A 655 12.04 -38.77 -2.10
C ALA A 655 11.53 -39.75 -3.18
N ASN A 656 11.14 -40.97 -2.78
CA ASN A 656 10.57 -41.97 -3.66
C ASN A 656 9.14 -41.67 -4.09
N ASP A 657 8.33 -41.05 -3.21
CA ASP A 657 6.94 -40.68 -3.55
C ASP A 657 6.89 -39.58 -4.63
N VAL A 658 7.88 -38.72 -4.66
CA VAL A 658 7.97 -37.65 -5.67
C VAL A 658 8.35 -38.22 -7.04
N THR A 659 9.23 -39.20 -7.07
CA THR A 659 9.67 -39.84 -8.32
C THR A 659 8.53 -40.62 -8.96
N GLU A 660 7.79 -41.40 -8.16
CA GLU A 660 6.63 -42.14 -8.63
C GLU A 660 5.47 -41.23 -9.08
N THR A 661 5.17 -40.19 -8.33
CA THR A 661 4.12 -39.25 -8.69
C THR A 661 4.47 -38.43 -9.93
N THR A 662 5.75 -38.10 -10.13
CA THR A 662 6.22 -37.36 -11.29
C THR A 662 6.19 -38.24 -12.55
N ASP A 663 6.57 -39.50 -12.43
CA ASP A 663 6.56 -40.43 -13.55
C ASP A 663 5.13 -40.78 -13.99
N GLU A 664 4.20 -41.01 -13.08
CA GLU A 664 2.78 -41.21 -13.40
C GLU A 664 2.13 -39.94 -14.00
N ALA A 665 2.47 -38.76 -13.50
CA ALA A 665 1.96 -37.48 -14.04
C ALA A 665 2.51 -37.21 -15.45
N LEU A 666 3.72 -37.66 -15.76
CA LEU A 666 4.32 -37.55 -17.08
C LEU A 666 3.78 -38.60 -18.07
N ALA A 667 3.55 -39.82 -17.61
CA ALA A 667 3.01 -40.93 -18.44
C ALA A 667 1.56 -40.67 -18.91
N GLY A 668 0.79 -39.84 -18.18
CA GLY A 668 -0.60 -39.48 -18.53
C GLY A 668 -0.75 -38.23 -19.39
N LYS A 669 0.34 -37.57 -19.78
CA LYS A 669 0.30 -36.29 -20.52
C LYS A 669 1.03 -36.29 -21.87
N THR A 670 1.41 -37.45 -22.38
CA THR A 670 1.90 -37.59 -23.76
C THR A 670 0.76 -37.66 -24.75
#